data_1abaac5d07d3ac3225b368652acce9b7
#
_entry.id   1abaac5d07d3ac3225b368652acce9b7
#
_cell.length_a   1.000
_cell.length_b   1.000
_cell.length_c   1.000
_cell.angle_alpha   90.00
_cell.angle_beta   90.00
_cell.angle_gamma   90.00
#
_symmetry.space_group_name_H-M   'P 1'
#
loop_
_entity.id
_entity.type
_entity.pdbx_description
1 polymer ?
#
loop_
_entity_poly.entity_id
_entity_poly.type
_entity_poly.pdbx_seq_one_letter_code
_entity_poly.pdbx_strand_id
1 'polypeptide(L)'
;MSKAVFFEISWEVCNMVGGIHTVLASRVKEVQQRHGADGYIAIGPDVPRAEGIAPEFRADIWDPELVEALKDHEVGVMMGRWLVPGEPRCLLINQSRLYARKDEILGRYWEKYGLDSLFGAWDYYDPVLFAHGAGLVIERIRDQFLLPARQSAIVQAHEWMSAAAILHLQTAAPEIGTVFTTHATMLGRSLAGRRADPNFYQSLSSVDPEVEAKALNVSSKHSMETVAAREADVFTTVSEITALECKHLLGRKPDVILPNGFGARPVSPELRQRAREELFKLAELTTGDHYDRDKTLILALAGRYEYINKGVDVYLDAAAALPAELAARDGKRIIVYAMLPAGHAEPKRQLWDRAHGTSAGPPLRCTHDLVDETNDPITNQLNALGIDNRPGAPVHVVHVPIYLDGTDPLIRQRYWDLLPGADLGVFPSFYEPWGYTPLEAVAFGVPAITTDRAGFGRWVAGQGDRTRTGVRVLRREGVVFTEVSAALKQALLEFIDLPAADRESLREACVRTAELTDWSNFMGHYEEAHRRALAAGAARRKELPMERLSVPSMPTLSSESGAFGLFVKPPAKEGEVGAPYTRTFVVANALPEELDPLQEIAGNLWWRWHPEVASLFERIDPALWLKLEENPHALLDQVKPDRLLDLAMDDQYVAEVQRLHCLMVESTQMQDPRIAYFCMEFGIAGFLKLYSGGLGILAGDHL
;
A
#
# COMPACT_ATOMS: atom_id res chain seq x y z
N MET A 1 19.94 30.31 5.30
CA MET A 1 20.32 28.89 5.42
C MET A 1 19.66 28.16 4.27
N SER A 2 20.39 27.35 3.49
CA SER A 2 19.77 26.50 2.47
C SER A 2 18.75 25.58 3.15
N LYS A 3 17.59 25.36 2.53
CA LYS A 3 16.60 24.43 3.07
C LYS A 3 17.21 23.01 3.08
N ALA A 4 16.97 22.24 4.13
CA ALA A 4 17.40 20.86 4.19
C ALA A 4 16.70 20.02 3.11
N VAL A 5 17.42 19.08 2.50
CA VAL A 5 16.82 18.09 1.61
C VAL A 5 16.00 17.10 2.45
N PHE A 6 14.79 16.81 2.00
CA PHE A 6 13.89 15.90 2.67
C PHE A 6 13.65 14.66 1.82
N PHE A 7 14.11 13.52 2.31
CA PHE A 7 13.84 12.20 1.75
C PHE A 7 12.72 11.52 2.53
N GLU A 8 11.68 11.13 1.83
CA GLU A 8 10.53 10.44 2.41
C GLU A 8 10.42 9.05 1.85
N ILE A 9 10.59 8.03 2.71
CA ILE A 9 10.64 6.62 2.31
C ILE A 9 9.36 5.93 2.75
N SER A 10 8.68 5.28 1.81
CA SER A 10 7.54 4.43 2.11
C SER A 10 7.40 3.32 1.07
N TRP A 11 7.00 2.14 1.54
CA TRP A 11 6.58 1.05 0.66
C TRP A 11 5.37 1.42 -0.21
N GLU A 12 4.61 2.45 0.21
CA GLU A 12 3.41 2.92 -0.49
C GLU A 12 3.65 4.14 -1.41
N VAL A 13 4.87 4.56 -1.65
CA VAL A 13 5.19 5.54 -2.70
C VAL A 13 5.12 4.86 -4.06
N CYS A 14 4.27 5.36 -4.96
CA CYS A 14 3.96 4.75 -6.25
C CYS A 14 3.43 3.30 -6.15
N ASN A 15 2.95 2.88 -5.00
CA ASN A 15 2.49 1.52 -4.74
C ASN A 15 1.33 1.57 -3.73
N MET A 16 0.10 1.64 -4.22
CA MET A 16 -1.08 1.75 -3.35
C MET A 16 -1.41 0.39 -2.70
N VAL A 17 -1.10 0.26 -1.40
CA VAL A 17 -1.43 -0.92 -0.59
C VAL A 17 -2.44 -0.56 0.50
N GLY A 18 -2.35 0.64 1.06
CA GLY A 18 -3.19 1.05 2.18
C GLY A 18 -3.35 2.56 2.34
N GLY A 19 -3.66 2.99 3.57
CA GLY A 19 -3.93 4.40 3.87
C GLY A 19 -2.70 5.31 3.88
N ILE A 20 -1.49 4.76 3.93
CA ILE A 20 -0.27 5.57 3.94
C ILE A 20 -0.07 6.25 2.59
N HIS A 21 -0.41 5.58 1.49
CA HIS A 21 -0.45 6.20 0.18
C HIS A 21 -1.27 7.50 0.19
N THR A 22 -2.48 7.47 0.75
CA THR A 22 -3.34 8.65 0.87
C THR A 22 -2.71 9.73 1.74
N VAL A 23 -2.07 9.36 2.86
CA VAL A 23 -1.32 10.30 3.73
C VAL A 23 -0.27 11.04 2.93
N LEU A 24 0.59 10.31 2.24
CA LEU A 24 1.71 10.88 1.52
C LEU A 24 1.23 11.70 0.31
N ALA A 25 0.39 11.12 -0.54
CA ALA A 25 -0.09 11.73 -1.78
C ALA A 25 -0.86 13.05 -1.53
N SER A 26 -1.70 13.09 -0.49
CA SER A 26 -2.55 14.25 -0.21
C SER A 26 -1.79 15.46 0.35
N ARG A 27 -0.59 15.27 0.94
CA ARG A 27 0.20 16.35 1.54
C ARG A 27 1.40 16.84 0.71
N VAL A 28 1.64 16.24 -0.47
CA VAL A 28 2.79 16.60 -1.33
C VAL A 28 2.96 18.09 -1.52
N LYS A 29 1.87 18.82 -1.84
CA LYS A 29 1.91 20.26 -2.08
C LYS A 29 2.40 21.03 -0.86
N GLU A 30 1.92 20.66 0.32
CA GLU A 30 2.31 21.27 1.59
C GLU A 30 3.78 21.00 1.94
N VAL A 31 4.25 19.79 1.66
CA VAL A 31 5.66 19.41 1.82
C VAL A 31 6.55 20.22 0.87
N GLN A 32 6.17 20.31 -0.40
CA GLN A 32 6.91 21.07 -1.41
C GLN A 32 6.97 22.57 -1.10
N GLN A 33 5.92 23.17 -0.52
CA GLN A 33 5.95 24.56 -0.08
C GLN A 33 7.02 24.81 1.00
N ARG A 34 7.24 23.84 1.88
CA ARG A 34 8.17 23.94 3.01
C ARG A 34 9.61 23.61 2.63
N HIS A 35 9.82 22.52 1.92
CA HIS A 35 11.16 22.04 1.55
C HIS A 35 11.61 22.54 0.16
N GLY A 36 10.70 23.04 -0.66
CA GLY A 36 10.91 23.33 -2.09
C GLY A 36 10.59 22.09 -2.93
N ALA A 37 10.14 22.31 -4.17
CA ALA A 37 9.85 21.22 -5.08
C ALA A 37 11.09 20.35 -5.37
N ASP A 38 12.26 20.99 -5.41
CA ASP A 38 13.55 20.31 -5.66
C ASP A 38 14.16 19.71 -4.39
N GLY A 39 13.79 20.20 -3.22
CA GLY A 39 14.29 19.73 -1.93
C GLY A 39 13.50 18.57 -1.33
N TYR A 40 12.44 18.10 -1.99
CA TYR A 40 11.64 16.96 -1.57
C TYR A 40 11.74 15.81 -2.57
N ILE A 41 12.15 14.64 -2.07
CA ILE A 41 12.32 13.41 -2.85
C ILE A 41 11.55 12.28 -2.15
N ALA A 42 10.53 11.75 -2.82
CA ALA A 42 9.84 10.55 -2.40
C ALA A 42 10.60 9.30 -2.88
N ILE A 43 10.68 8.27 -2.04
CA ILE A 43 11.38 7.02 -2.34
C ILE A 43 10.42 5.85 -2.13
N GLY A 44 10.21 5.05 -3.17
CA GLY A 44 9.37 3.88 -3.17
C GLY A 44 10.02 2.64 -3.78
N PRO A 45 9.37 1.47 -3.67
CA PRO A 45 9.86 0.25 -4.29
C PRO A 45 9.55 0.23 -5.79
N ASP A 46 10.45 -0.37 -6.56
CA ASP A 46 10.18 -0.79 -7.93
C ASP A 46 9.57 -2.20 -7.90
N VAL A 47 8.26 -2.27 -7.77
CA VAL A 47 7.51 -3.53 -7.70
C VAL A 47 6.60 -3.69 -8.92
N PRO A 48 6.44 -4.95 -9.42
CA PRO A 48 5.49 -5.24 -10.50
C PRO A 48 4.06 -4.82 -10.11
N ARG A 49 3.35 -4.22 -11.04
CA ARG A 49 1.95 -3.82 -10.86
C ARG A 49 1.03 -4.84 -11.49
N ALA A 50 -0.17 -4.97 -10.91
CA ALA A 50 -1.22 -5.75 -11.55
C ALA A 50 -1.66 -5.10 -12.88
N GLU A 51 -2.02 -5.91 -13.86
CA GLU A 51 -2.55 -5.44 -15.14
C GLU A 51 -3.80 -4.58 -14.92
N GLY A 52 -3.92 -3.51 -15.71
CA GLY A 52 -5.06 -2.60 -15.65
C GLY A 52 -4.97 -1.46 -14.64
N ILE A 53 -3.98 -1.46 -13.73
CA ILE A 53 -3.77 -0.34 -12.80
C ILE A 53 -3.00 0.78 -13.51
N ALA A 54 -3.56 2.00 -13.47
CA ALA A 54 -2.92 3.17 -14.06
C ALA A 54 -1.51 3.42 -13.44
N PRO A 55 -0.51 3.78 -14.25
CA PRO A 55 0.83 4.03 -13.74
C PRO A 55 0.82 5.25 -12.82
N GLU A 56 1.38 5.10 -11.63
CA GLU A 56 1.59 6.20 -10.69
C GLU A 56 2.98 6.83 -10.80
N PHE A 57 3.82 6.32 -11.68
CA PHE A 57 5.18 6.79 -11.90
C PHE A 57 5.39 7.14 -13.38
N ARG A 58 6.06 8.26 -13.62
CA ARG A 58 6.55 8.67 -14.93
C ARG A 58 8.05 8.89 -14.85
N ALA A 59 8.82 8.18 -15.68
CA ALA A 59 10.26 8.39 -15.78
C ALA A 59 10.55 9.85 -16.19
N ASP A 60 11.44 10.51 -15.46
CA ASP A 60 11.87 11.89 -15.70
C ASP A 60 13.28 12.05 -15.12
N ILE A 61 14.25 12.31 -15.97
CA ILE A 61 15.64 12.55 -15.57
C ILE A 61 15.76 14.02 -15.15
N TRP A 62 15.48 14.30 -13.89
CA TRP A 62 15.57 15.63 -13.32
C TRP A 62 16.99 15.97 -12.78
N ASP A 63 17.90 15.00 -12.72
CA ASP A 63 19.31 15.17 -12.35
C ASP A 63 20.20 14.13 -13.07
N PRO A 64 20.82 14.50 -14.20
CA PRO A 64 21.70 13.59 -14.94
C PRO A 64 22.96 13.19 -14.19
N GLU A 65 23.52 14.07 -13.32
CA GLU A 65 24.71 13.76 -12.51
C GLU A 65 24.40 12.68 -11.48
N LEU A 66 23.21 12.74 -10.88
CA LEU A 66 22.73 11.72 -9.97
C LEU A 66 22.51 10.37 -10.69
N VAL A 67 22.00 10.38 -11.92
CA VAL A 67 21.86 9.14 -12.72
C VAL A 67 23.23 8.49 -12.93
N GLU A 68 24.25 9.26 -13.32
CA GLU A 68 25.61 8.72 -13.51
C GLU A 68 26.21 8.25 -12.19
N ALA A 69 25.96 8.95 -11.08
CA ALA A 69 26.41 8.58 -9.75
C ALA A 69 25.83 7.24 -9.25
N LEU A 70 24.62 6.89 -9.72
CA LEU A 70 23.90 5.69 -9.31
C LEU A 70 23.99 4.53 -10.31
N LYS A 71 24.67 4.72 -11.46
CA LYS A 71 24.74 3.75 -12.55
C LYS A 71 25.29 2.37 -12.11
N ASP A 72 26.38 2.38 -11.35
CA ASP A 72 27.04 1.17 -10.86
C ASP A 72 26.71 0.88 -9.38
N HIS A 73 25.53 1.34 -8.93
CA HIS A 73 25.13 1.19 -7.54
C HIS A 73 24.67 -0.24 -7.22
N GLU A 74 24.78 -0.64 -5.95
CA GLU A 74 24.38 -1.97 -5.45
C GLU A 74 22.89 -2.30 -5.66
N VAL A 75 22.06 -1.29 -5.89
CA VAL A 75 20.62 -1.42 -6.21
C VAL A 75 20.29 -0.72 -7.51
N GLY A 76 19.28 -1.22 -8.23
CA GLY A 76 18.72 -0.50 -9.36
C GLY A 76 17.92 0.72 -8.89
N VAL A 77 18.03 1.84 -9.63
CA VAL A 77 17.29 3.07 -9.28
C VAL A 77 16.63 3.63 -10.53
N MET A 78 15.31 3.82 -10.48
CA MET A 78 14.60 4.58 -11.50
C MET A 78 14.29 5.98 -10.98
N MET A 79 14.64 7.00 -11.78
CA MET A 79 14.39 8.40 -11.48
C MET A 79 13.16 8.89 -12.24
N GLY A 80 12.27 9.62 -11.57
CA GLY A 80 11.06 10.11 -12.19
C GLY A 80 10.20 10.99 -11.31
N ARG A 81 8.91 11.00 -11.60
CA ARG A 81 7.87 11.74 -10.89
C ARG A 81 6.77 10.80 -10.41
N TRP A 82 6.33 10.99 -9.18
CA TRP A 82 5.13 10.36 -8.68
C TRP A 82 3.88 11.11 -9.18
N LEU A 83 2.96 10.41 -9.85
CA LEU A 83 1.81 11.02 -10.53
C LEU A 83 0.64 11.32 -9.57
N VAL A 84 0.94 12.05 -8.52
CA VAL A 84 -0.03 12.59 -7.55
C VAL A 84 -0.03 14.12 -7.60
N PRO A 85 -1.02 14.81 -7.00
CA PRO A 85 -1.06 16.27 -7.02
C PRO A 85 0.22 16.92 -6.47
N GLY A 86 0.96 17.61 -7.33
CA GLY A 86 2.28 18.19 -7.02
C GLY A 86 3.44 17.50 -7.71
N GLU A 87 3.23 16.33 -8.28
CA GLU A 87 4.22 15.54 -9.04
C GLU A 87 5.65 15.60 -8.47
N PRO A 88 5.85 15.15 -7.21
CA PRO A 88 7.15 15.28 -6.57
C PRO A 88 8.21 14.46 -7.28
N ARG A 89 9.48 14.85 -7.11
CA ARG A 89 10.63 14.02 -7.48
C ARG A 89 10.53 12.67 -6.78
N CYS A 90 10.78 11.61 -7.52
CA CYS A 90 10.64 10.25 -7.04
C CYS A 90 11.82 9.39 -7.48
N LEU A 91 12.26 8.51 -6.57
CA LEU A 91 13.20 7.44 -6.86
C LEU A 91 12.53 6.11 -6.54
N LEU A 92 12.50 5.19 -7.50
CA LEU A 92 12.06 3.82 -7.26
C LEU A 92 13.29 2.92 -7.14
N ILE A 93 13.31 2.11 -6.10
CA ILE A 93 14.43 1.24 -5.73
C ILE A 93 14.10 -0.20 -6.11
N ASN A 94 14.96 -0.79 -6.93
CA ASN A 94 14.94 -2.23 -7.22
C ASN A 94 16.00 -2.93 -6.35
N GLN A 95 15.54 -3.63 -5.34
CA GLN A 95 16.36 -4.31 -4.33
C GLN A 95 16.79 -5.72 -4.73
N SER A 96 16.41 -6.23 -5.90
CA SER A 96 16.62 -7.64 -6.29
C SER A 96 18.09 -8.08 -6.20
N ARG A 97 19.05 -7.20 -6.49
CA ARG A 97 20.49 -7.48 -6.35
C ARG A 97 20.92 -7.75 -4.90
N LEU A 98 20.14 -7.30 -3.91
CA LEU A 98 20.42 -7.51 -2.50
C LEU A 98 19.92 -8.88 -2.00
N TYR A 99 19.10 -9.58 -2.75
CA TYR A 99 18.54 -10.88 -2.33
C TYR A 99 19.64 -11.90 -2.01
N ALA A 100 20.70 -11.95 -2.81
CA ALA A 100 21.84 -12.84 -2.57
C ALA A 100 22.64 -12.50 -1.30
N ARG A 101 22.52 -11.26 -0.81
CA ARG A 101 23.21 -10.74 0.38
C ARG A 101 22.27 -10.61 1.58
N LYS A 102 21.04 -11.11 1.48
CA LYS A 102 20.02 -10.98 2.53
C LYS A 102 20.51 -11.37 3.91
N ASP A 103 21.14 -12.53 4.03
CA ASP A 103 21.58 -13.05 5.32
C ASP A 103 22.75 -12.25 5.90
N GLU A 104 23.65 -11.73 5.06
CA GLU A 104 24.74 -10.82 5.45
C GLU A 104 24.16 -9.50 6.00
N ILE A 105 23.19 -8.91 5.31
CA ILE A 105 22.57 -7.64 5.70
C ILE A 105 21.80 -7.80 7.02
N LEU A 106 20.98 -8.84 7.11
CA LEU A 106 20.18 -9.11 8.32
C LEU A 106 21.09 -9.51 9.51
N GLY A 107 22.16 -10.28 9.26
CA GLY A 107 23.16 -10.63 10.27
C GLY A 107 23.83 -9.39 10.87
N ARG A 108 24.21 -8.40 10.06
CA ARG A 108 24.75 -7.12 10.56
C ARG A 108 23.74 -6.36 11.42
N TYR A 109 22.47 -6.36 11.06
CA TYR A 109 21.43 -5.72 11.87
C TYR A 109 21.17 -6.48 13.19
N TRP A 110 21.25 -7.82 13.16
CA TRP A 110 21.22 -8.62 14.38
C TRP A 110 22.39 -8.29 15.30
N GLU A 111 23.63 -8.34 14.79
CA GLU A 111 24.83 -8.08 15.58
C GLU A 111 24.84 -6.69 16.20
N LYS A 112 24.39 -5.68 15.45
CA LYS A 112 24.46 -4.29 15.90
C LYS A 112 23.27 -3.86 16.74
N TYR A 113 22.06 -4.27 16.36
CA TYR A 113 20.83 -3.75 16.94
C TYR A 113 20.00 -4.80 17.67
N GLY A 114 20.34 -6.08 17.56
CA GLY A 114 19.54 -7.19 18.08
C GLY A 114 18.26 -7.43 17.28
N LEU A 115 18.23 -7.04 15.98
CA LEU A 115 17.06 -7.19 15.13
C LEU A 115 16.75 -8.66 14.88
N ASP A 116 15.63 -9.17 15.38
CA ASP A 116 15.19 -10.55 15.14
C ASP A 116 14.47 -10.69 13.78
N SER A 117 15.19 -11.27 12.81
CA SER A 117 14.67 -11.57 11.48
C SER A 117 14.49 -13.06 11.20
N LEU A 118 14.71 -13.94 12.20
CA LEU A 118 14.75 -15.40 12.00
C LEU A 118 13.42 -15.99 11.55
N PHE A 119 12.31 -15.40 11.97
CA PHE A 119 10.96 -15.84 11.64
C PHE A 119 10.32 -15.02 10.50
N GLY A 120 11.13 -14.24 9.77
CA GLY A 120 10.67 -13.49 8.62
C GLY A 120 10.36 -14.42 7.43
N ALA A 121 9.42 -13.99 6.59
CA ALA A 121 9.16 -14.57 5.27
C ALA A 121 9.43 -13.50 4.20
N TRP A 122 9.18 -13.78 2.91
CA TRP A 122 9.45 -12.80 1.86
C TRP A 122 8.63 -11.52 1.98
N ASP A 123 7.46 -11.57 2.57
CA ASP A 123 6.65 -10.39 2.91
C ASP A 123 7.30 -9.47 3.97
N TYR A 124 8.33 -9.98 4.67
CA TYR A 124 9.19 -9.23 5.56
C TYR A 124 10.54 -8.87 4.90
N TYR A 125 11.20 -9.86 4.25
CA TYR A 125 12.55 -9.64 3.71
C TYR A 125 12.57 -8.62 2.57
N ASP A 126 11.61 -8.68 1.67
CA ASP A 126 11.57 -7.82 0.50
C ASP A 126 11.45 -6.31 0.87
N PRO A 127 10.50 -5.88 1.73
CA PRO A 127 10.48 -4.51 2.21
C PRO A 127 11.72 -4.08 3.01
N VAL A 128 12.31 -4.98 3.80
CA VAL A 128 13.53 -4.66 4.56
C VAL A 128 14.72 -4.41 3.64
N LEU A 129 14.87 -5.21 2.58
CA LEU A 129 15.92 -5.02 1.59
C LEU A 129 15.69 -3.78 0.73
N PHE A 130 14.44 -3.48 0.37
CA PHE A 130 14.08 -2.19 -0.25
C PHE A 130 14.54 -1.02 0.62
N ALA A 131 14.19 -1.03 1.90
CA ALA A 131 14.53 0.05 2.81
C ALA A 131 16.05 0.17 3.01
N HIS A 132 16.76 -0.95 3.11
CA HIS A 132 18.23 -0.95 3.13
C HIS A 132 18.80 -0.32 1.86
N GLY A 133 18.28 -0.71 0.69
CA GLY A 133 18.65 -0.14 -0.60
C GLY A 133 18.40 1.36 -0.70
N ALA A 134 17.27 1.83 -0.16
CA ALA A 134 16.99 3.27 -0.06
C ALA A 134 18.05 3.99 0.81
N GLY A 135 18.45 3.38 1.92
CA GLY A 135 19.54 3.88 2.76
C GLY A 135 20.85 4.01 2.01
N LEU A 136 21.25 2.99 1.25
CA LEU A 136 22.46 2.99 0.40
C LEU A 136 22.41 4.11 -0.66
N VAL A 137 21.27 4.34 -1.29
CA VAL A 137 21.09 5.41 -2.29
C VAL A 137 21.22 6.79 -1.63
N ILE A 138 20.63 6.99 -0.47
CA ILE A 138 20.73 8.26 0.28
C ILE A 138 22.17 8.49 0.74
N GLU A 139 22.89 7.46 1.19
CA GLU A 139 24.33 7.55 1.52
C GLU A 139 25.13 8.01 0.31
N ARG A 140 24.91 7.45 -0.88
CA ARG A 140 25.57 7.86 -2.12
C ARG A 140 25.26 9.33 -2.47
N ILE A 141 24.00 9.75 -2.36
CA ILE A 141 23.59 11.15 -2.59
C ILE A 141 24.28 12.06 -1.58
N ARG A 142 24.31 11.66 -0.32
CA ARG A 142 25.00 12.40 0.74
C ARG A 142 26.49 12.61 0.43
N ASP A 143 27.21 11.56 0.05
CA ASP A 143 28.64 11.60 -0.17
C ASP A 143 29.01 12.47 -1.38
N GLN A 144 28.26 12.36 -2.45
CA GLN A 144 28.61 13.01 -3.72
C GLN A 144 28.06 14.42 -3.86
N PHE A 145 26.92 14.71 -3.22
CA PHE A 145 26.22 15.99 -3.44
C PHE A 145 26.02 16.81 -2.16
N LEU A 146 25.56 16.18 -1.07
CA LEU A 146 25.17 16.95 0.11
C LEU A 146 26.39 17.39 0.95
N LEU A 147 27.38 16.53 1.12
CA LEU A 147 28.61 16.89 1.87
C LEU A 147 29.40 17.99 1.16
N PRO A 148 29.68 17.91 -0.17
CA PRO A 148 30.33 19.00 -0.90
C PRO A 148 29.57 20.32 -0.81
N ALA A 149 28.26 20.27 -0.92
CA ALA A 149 27.37 21.44 -0.83
C ALA A 149 27.16 21.94 0.61
N ARG A 150 27.67 21.23 1.62
CA ARG A 150 27.41 21.48 3.06
C ARG A 150 25.91 21.55 3.38
N GLN A 151 25.12 20.79 2.67
CA GLN A 151 23.67 20.75 2.80
C GLN A 151 23.25 19.71 3.83
N SER A 152 22.28 20.06 4.68
CA SER A 152 21.69 19.15 5.65
C SER A 152 20.58 18.33 5.01
N ALA A 153 20.31 17.16 5.54
CA ALA A 153 19.24 16.30 5.10
C ALA A 153 18.41 15.74 6.26
N ILE A 154 17.18 15.39 5.96
CA ILE A 154 16.24 14.67 6.83
C ILE A 154 15.77 13.44 6.06
N VAL A 155 15.66 12.33 6.76
CA VAL A 155 15.06 11.11 6.26
C VAL A 155 13.87 10.76 7.16
N GLN A 156 12.68 10.65 6.58
CA GLN A 156 11.50 10.12 7.28
C GLN A 156 11.10 8.79 6.65
N ALA A 157 11.10 7.74 7.46
CA ALA A 157 10.70 6.40 7.06
C ALA A 157 9.35 6.04 7.70
N HIS A 158 8.43 5.52 6.87
CA HIS A 158 7.08 5.17 7.28
C HIS A 158 6.94 3.66 7.42
N GLU A 159 6.53 3.21 8.60
CA GLU A 159 6.31 1.81 8.97
C GLU A 159 7.59 0.96 9.00
N TRP A 160 7.48 -0.24 9.56
CA TRP A 160 8.57 -1.21 9.63
C TRP A 160 9.16 -1.54 8.24
N MET A 161 8.35 -1.46 7.18
CA MET A 161 8.76 -1.73 5.80
C MET A 161 9.81 -0.76 5.26
N SER A 162 9.95 0.42 5.86
CA SER A 162 10.92 1.45 5.45
C SER A 162 12.04 1.65 6.48
N ALA A 163 11.96 0.96 7.61
CA ALA A 163 12.77 1.24 8.80
C ALA A 163 14.26 0.91 8.63
N ALA A 164 14.63 -0.09 7.83
CA ALA A 164 16.02 -0.49 7.63
C ALA A 164 16.88 0.63 7.03
N ALA A 165 16.28 1.61 6.32
CA ALA A 165 16.97 2.79 5.85
C ALA A 165 17.54 3.62 7.01
N ILE A 166 16.76 3.79 8.09
CA ILE A 166 17.22 4.48 9.31
C ILE A 166 18.39 3.73 9.94
N LEU A 167 18.28 2.40 10.09
CA LEU A 167 19.32 1.59 10.70
C LEU A 167 20.63 1.65 9.91
N HIS A 168 20.56 1.67 8.59
CA HIS A 168 21.72 1.86 7.73
C HIS A 168 22.36 3.25 7.95
N LEU A 169 21.53 4.31 7.84
CA LEU A 169 22.02 5.69 7.90
C LEU A 169 22.58 6.09 9.27
N GLN A 170 22.06 5.54 10.37
CA GLN A 170 22.64 5.75 11.71
C GLN A 170 24.10 5.29 11.81
N THR A 171 24.52 4.42 10.91
CA THR A 171 25.92 3.95 10.83
C THR A 171 26.72 4.67 9.77
N ALA A 172 26.14 4.76 8.57
CA ALA A 172 26.85 5.23 7.37
C ALA A 172 26.87 6.76 7.26
N ALA A 173 25.78 7.42 7.66
CA ALA A 173 25.60 8.87 7.52
C ALA A 173 24.96 9.50 8.79
N PRO A 174 25.60 9.37 9.97
CA PRO A 174 24.98 9.73 11.24
C PRO A 174 24.63 11.22 11.39
N GLU A 175 25.16 12.11 10.54
CA GLU A 175 24.80 13.53 10.50
C GLU A 175 23.45 13.81 9.81
N ILE A 176 22.85 12.84 9.16
CA ILE A 176 21.50 12.95 8.62
C ILE A 176 20.49 12.80 9.77
N GLY A 177 19.55 13.73 9.86
CA GLY A 177 18.46 13.63 10.83
C GLY A 177 17.43 12.59 10.43
N THR A 178 17.06 11.69 11.34
CA THR A 178 16.14 10.58 11.05
C THR A 178 14.83 10.68 11.82
N VAL A 179 13.71 10.42 11.13
CA VAL A 179 12.36 10.36 11.69
C VAL A 179 11.76 8.98 11.34
N PHE A 180 11.35 8.23 12.34
CA PHE A 180 10.55 7.02 12.16
C PHE A 180 9.10 7.29 12.49
N THR A 181 8.20 6.95 11.56
CA THR A 181 6.75 7.13 11.73
C THR A 181 6.06 5.77 11.64
N THR A 182 5.46 5.31 12.73
CA THR A 182 4.53 4.18 12.70
C THR A 182 3.09 4.68 12.65
N HIS A 183 2.30 4.19 11.70
CA HIS A 183 0.89 4.53 11.54
C HIS A 183 -0.02 3.59 12.32
N ALA A 184 0.46 2.38 12.60
CA ALA A 184 -0.17 1.38 13.44
C ALA A 184 0.89 0.41 13.91
N THR A 185 0.89 0.01 15.17
CA THR A 185 1.81 -1.05 15.58
C THR A 185 1.37 -2.40 15.01
N MET A 186 2.31 -3.17 14.49
CA MET A 186 2.03 -4.49 13.93
C MET A 186 1.40 -5.41 14.99
N LEU A 187 1.97 -5.39 16.18
CA LEU A 187 1.48 -6.20 17.29
C LEU A 187 0.10 -5.73 17.77
N GLY A 188 -0.12 -4.42 17.94
CA GLY A 188 -1.40 -3.86 18.39
C GLY A 188 -2.54 -4.20 17.44
N ARG A 189 -2.31 -4.07 16.13
CA ARG A 189 -3.28 -4.45 15.08
C ARG A 189 -3.63 -5.95 15.15
N SER A 190 -2.61 -6.80 15.32
CA SER A 190 -2.79 -8.25 15.35
C SER A 190 -3.53 -8.69 16.62
N LEU A 191 -3.22 -8.10 17.78
CA LEU A 191 -3.92 -8.33 19.04
C LEU A 191 -5.40 -7.91 18.95
N ALA A 192 -5.66 -6.73 18.43
CA ALA A 192 -7.02 -6.20 18.26
C ALA A 192 -7.87 -7.10 17.35
N GLY A 193 -7.30 -7.59 16.25
CA GLY A 193 -7.98 -8.49 15.30
C GLY A 193 -8.28 -9.87 15.87
N ARG A 194 -7.48 -10.36 16.83
CA ARG A 194 -7.64 -11.67 17.45
C ARG A 194 -8.61 -11.66 18.63
N ARG A 195 -8.60 -10.60 19.43
CA ARG A 195 -9.34 -10.50 20.68
C ARG A 195 -10.11 -9.19 20.75
N ALA A 196 -11.42 -9.25 20.62
CA ALA A 196 -12.30 -8.09 20.85
C ALA A 196 -12.39 -7.75 22.35
N ASP A 197 -11.25 -7.49 23.00
CA ASP A 197 -11.20 -7.14 24.42
C ASP A 197 -11.80 -5.74 24.66
N PRO A 198 -12.89 -5.61 25.44
CA PRO A 198 -13.44 -4.30 25.77
C PRO A 198 -12.45 -3.36 26.44
N ASN A 199 -11.44 -3.86 27.13
CA ASN A 199 -10.41 -3.09 27.83
C ASN A 199 -9.07 -3.09 27.09
N PHE A 200 -9.07 -3.22 25.78
CA PHE A 200 -7.87 -3.41 24.95
C PHE A 200 -6.74 -2.44 25.31
N TYR A 201 -7.01 -1.12 25.31
CA TYR A 201 -5.97 -0.13 25.61
C TYR A 201 -5.57 -0.10 27.10
N GLN A 202 -6.46 -0.47 27.99
CA GLN A 202 -6.16 -0.56 29.43
C GLN A 202 -5.29 -1.79 29.75
N SER A 203 -5.48 -2.89 29.02
CA SER A 203 -4.73 -4.14 29.20
C SER A 203 -3.33 -4.12 28.58
N LEU A 204 -2.99 -3.15 27.70
CA LEU A 204 -1.69 -3.09 27.04
C LEU A 204 -0.49 -3.10 28.00
N SER A 205 -0.62 -2.50 29.17
CA SER A 205 0.46 -2.47 30.18
C SER A 205 0.80 -3.83 30.78
N SER A 206 -0.09 -4.83 30.63
CA SER A 206 0.10 -6.21 31.11
C SER A 206 0.49 -7.19 30.00
N VAL A 207 0.59 -6.72 28.75
CA VAL A 207 1.00 -7.52 27.60
C VAL A 207 2.52 -7.70 27.64
N ASP A 208 2.99 -8.93 27.45
CA ASP A 208 4.38 -9.21 27.10
C ASP A 208 4.52 -9.17 25.56
N PRO A 209 5.16 -8.14 24.99
CA PRO A 209 5.16 -7.96 23.54
C PRO A 209 5.88 -9.07 22.78
N GLU A 210 6.96 -9.63 23.35
CA GLU A 210 7.74 -10.69 22.69
C GLU A 210 6.96 -12.01 22.64
N VAL A 211 6.30 -12.36 23.74
CA VAL A 211 5.45 -13.57 23.83
C VAL A 211 4.27 -13.48 22.85
N GLU A 212 3.57 -12.36 22.85
CA GLU A 212 2.40 -12.19 21.98
C GLU A 212 2.79 -12.04 20.50
N ALA A 213 3.91 -11.36 20.17
CA ALA A 213 4.41 -11.26 18.80
C ALA A 213 4.76 -12.64 18.22
N LYS A 214 5.33 -13.51 19.05
CA LYS A 214 5.63 -14.90 18.67
C LYS A 214 4.35 -15.71 18.49
N ALA A 215 3.40 -15.59 19.42
CA ALA A 215 2.11 -16.29 19.35
C ALA A 215 1.26 -15.88 18.14
N LEU A 216 1.46 -14.66 17.63
CA LEU A 216 0.77 -14.09 16.47
C LEU A 216 1.57 -14.18 15.16
N ASN A 217 2.78 -14.79 15.20
CA ASN A 217 3.67 -14.92 14.06
C ASN A 217 4.06 -13.57 13.41
N VAL A 218 4.29 -12.55 14.24
CA VAL A 218 4.71 -11.20 13.80
C VAL A 218 6.03 -10.74 14.42
N SER A 219 6.82 -11.65 15.01
CA SER A 219 8.05 -11.36 15.75
C SER A 219 9.03 -10.49 14.95
N SER A 220 9.35 -10.85 13.71
CA SER A 220 10.33 -10.10 12.92
C SER A 220 9.85 -8.70 12.55
N LYS A 221 8.57 -8.54 12.21
CA LYS A 221 7.96 -7.23 11.93
C LYS A 221 7.91 -6.35 13.17
N HIS A 222 7.52 -6.94 14.31
CA HIS A 222 7.51 -6.28 15.60
C HIS A 222 8.92 -5.88 16.06
N SER A 223 9.90 -6.76 15.90
CA SER A 223 11.32 -6.47 16.20
C SER A 223 11.81 -5.28 15.38
N MET A 224 11.50 -5.21 14.07
CA MET A 224 11.86 -4.10 13.21
C MET A 224 11.26 -2.77 13.69
N GLU A 225 9.96 -2.76 14.04
CA GLU A 225 9.31 -1.55 14.59
C GLU A 225 9.96 -1.09 15.89
N THR A 226 10.24 -2.03 16.80
CA THR A 226 10.85 -1.75 18.11
C THR A 226 12.25 -1.18 17.95
N VAL A 227 13.07 -1.80 17.09
CA VAL A 227 14.43 -1.33 16.82
C VAL A 227 14.41 0.03 16.14
N ALA A 228 13.58 0.22 15.12
CA ALA A 228 13.48 1.50 14.43
C ALA A 228 12.98 2.63 15.35
N ALA A 229 11.98 2.33 16.18
CA ALA A 229 11.50 3.28 17.18
C ALA A 229 12.61 3.67 18.15
N ARG A 230 13.48 2.73 18.58
CA ARG A 230 14.59 2.98 19.49
C ARG A 230 15.71 3.81 18.85
N GLU A 231 16.08 3.51 17.61
CA GLU A 231 17.27 4.04 16.95
C GLU A 231 17.04 5.38 16.22
N ALA A 232 15.80 5.70 15.82
CA ALA A 232 15.50 6.96 15.16
C ALA A 232 15.71 8.16 16.07
N ASP A 233 16.19 9.29 15.52
CA ASP A 233 16.35 10.54 16.26
C ASP A 233 15.04 11.03 16.82
N VAL A 234 14.00 10.94 15.99
CA VAL A 234 12.63 11.31 16.35
C VAL A 234 11.71 10.16 16.01
N PHE A 235 10.99 9.69 17.00
CA PHE A 235 9.95 8.69 16.84
C PHE A 235 8.57 9.35 16.84
N THR A 236 7.74 9.03 15.86
CA THR A 236 6.44 9.66 15.66
C THR A 236 5.35 8.62 15.40
N THR A 237 4.11 9.01 15.67
CA THR A 237 2.91 8.24 15.34
C THR A 237 1.73 9.17 15.04
N VAL A 238 0.61 8.63 14.60
CA VAL A 238 -0.51 9.41 14.02
C VAL A 238 -1.56 9.84 15.04
N SER A 239 -1.62 9.23 16.23
CA SER A 239 -2.64 9.54 17.23
C SER A 239 -2.20 9.22 18.66
N GLU A 240 -2.96 9.76 19.64
CA GLU A 240 -2.71 9.49 21.06
C GLU A 240 -2.94 8.01 21.41
N ILE A 241 -3.91 7.34 20.78
CA ILE A 241 -4.18 5.91 21.06
C ILE A 241 -3.04 5.04 20.52
N THR A 242 -2.52 5.35 19.33
CA THR A 242 -1.35 4.63 18.80
C THR A 242 -0.11 4.94 19.64
N ALA A 243 0.00 6.15 20.21
CA ALA A 243 1.10 6.47 21.14
C ALA A 243 1.07 5.63 22.41
N LEU A 244 -0.11 5.20 22.90
CA LEU A 244 -0.23 4.22 23.99
C LEU A 244 0.31 2.85 23.58
N GLU A 245 -0.03 2.39 22.38
CA GLU A 245 0.52 1.15 21.82
C GLU A 245 2.04 1.22 21.73
N CYS A 246 2.58 2.28 21.11
CA CYS A 246 4.02 2.48 20.99
C CYS A 246 4.72 2.41 22.34
N LYS A 247 4.17 3.08 23.36
CA LYS A 247 4.74 3.08 24.71
C LYS A 247 4.83 1.68 25.30
N HIS A 248 3.75 0.89 25.19
CA HIS A 248 3.65 -0.40 25.86
C HIS A 248 4.18 -1.57 25.02
N LEU A 249 4.00 -1.51 23.71
CA LEU A 249 4.39 -2.61 22.82
C LEU A 249 5.77 -2.41 22.21
N LEU A 250 6.19 -1.18 21.90
CA LEU A 250 7.52 -0.89 21.35
C LEU A 250 8.51 -0.37 22.40
N GLY A 251 8.08 -0.14 23.63
CA GLY A 251 8.93 0.31 24.74
C GLY A 251 9.38 1.78 24.64
N ARG A 252 8.93 2.55 23.62
CA ARG A 252 9.24 3.99 23.46
C ARG A 252 7.98 4.80 23.23
N LYS A 253 7.82 5.89 23.98
CA LYS A 253 6.76 6.86 23.72
C LYS A 253 7.18 7.73 22.50
N PRO A 254 6.28 7.97 21.54
CA PRO A 254 6.56 8.89 20.44
C PRO A 254 6.88 10.32 20.93
N ASP A 255 7.84 10.97 20.25
CA ASP A 255 8.29 12.33 20.55
C ASP A 255 7.30 13.38 20.06
N VAL A 256 6.62 13.09 18.94
CA VAL A 256 5.62 13.95 18.31
C VAL A 256 4.49 13.09 17.76
N ILE A 257 3.25 13.56 17.90
CA ILE A 257 2.09 12.97 17.23
C ILE A 257 1.86 13.76 15.94
N LEU A 258 1.71 13.05 14.82
CA LEU A 258 1.51 13.56 13.47
C LEU A 258 0.10 13.23 12.99
N PRO A 259 -0.93 14.00 13.31
CA PRO A 259 -2.28 13.75 12.85
C PRO A 259 -2.36 13.73 11.32
N ASN A 260 -3.19 12.85 10.75
CA ASN A 260 -3.36 12.76 9.31
C ASN A 260 -4.41 13.77 8.83
N GLY A 261 -4.02 14.63 7.90
CA GLY A 261 -4.90 15.62 7.30
C GLY A 261 -5.69 15.08 6.11
N PHE A 262 -6.84 15.72 5.88
CA PHE A 262 -7.62 15.54 4.66
C PHE A 262 -8.55 16.76 4.52
N GLY A 263 -8.23 17.65 3.61
CA GLY A 263 -8.98 18.92 3.46
C GLY A 263 -10.41 18.71 2.99
N ALA A 264 -11.26 19.69 3.27
CA ALA A 264 -12.66 19.71 2.85
C ALA A 264 -12.80 19.54 1.31
N ARG A 265 -13.78 18.75 0.92
CA ARG A 265 -14.15 18.49 -0.47
C ARG A 265 -15.64 18.73 -0.68
N PRO A 266 -16.08 19.99 -0.62
CA PRO A 266 -17.48 20.33 -0.72
C PRO A 266 -18.04 19.87 -2.05
N VAL A 267 -19.21 19.25 -2.01
CA VAL A 267 -19.89 18.68 -3.17
C VAL A 267 -21.16 19.48 -3.46
N SER A 268 -21.39 19.80 -4.73
CA SER A 268 -22.63 20.49 -5.10
C SER A 268 -23.87 19.62 -4.82
N PRO A 269 -25.05 20.24 -4.60
CA PRO A 269 -26.31 19.49 -4.42
C PRO A 269 -26.59 18.53 -5.57
N GLU A 270 -26.27 18.91 -6.82
CA GLU A 270 -26.51 18.10 -8.03
C GLU A 270 -25.61 16.86 -8.05
N LEU A 271 -24.32 17.00 -7.67
CA LEU A 271 -23.40 15.86 -7.58
C LEU A 271 -23.83 14.91 -6.45
N ARG A 272 -24.25 15.46 -5.31
CA ARG A 272 -24.78 14.68 -4.18
C ARG A 272 -26.01 13.89 -4.61
N GLN A 273 -26.97 14.52 -5.29
CA GLN A 273 -28.17 13.86 -5.79
C GLN A 273 -27.82 12.75 -6.77
N ARG A 274 -26.89 12.99 -7.69
CA ARG A 274 -26.42 11.96 -8.63
C ARG A 274 -25.81 10.77 -7.89
N ALA A 275 -24.90 11.02 -6.94
CA ALA A 275 -24.30 9.97 -6.12
C ALA A 275 -25.35 9.16 -5.37
N ARG A 276 -26.39 9.85 -4.83
CA ARG A 276 -27.50 9.21 -4.13
C ARG A 276 -28.31 8.31 -5.05
N GLU A 277 -28.62 8.75 -6.27
CA GLU A 277 -29.35 7.93 -7.25
C GLU A 277 -28.56 6.70 -7.69
N GLU A 278 -27.23 6.81 -7.86
CA GLU A 278 -26.39 5.64 -8.16
C GLU A 278 -26.38 4.62 -7.01
N LEU A 279 -26.36 5.08 -5.75
CA LEU A 279 -26.52 4.18 -4.59
C LEU A 279 -27.89 3.53 -4.57
N PHE A 280 -28.98 4.27 -4.80
CA PHE A 280 -30.32 3.66 -4.90
C PHE A 280 -30.39 2.64 -6.02
N LYS A 281 -29.88 2.97 -7.20
CA LYS A 281 -29.85 2.06 -8.35
C LYS A 281 -29.09 0.77 -8.03
N LEU A 282 -27.94 0.88 -7.40
CA LEU A 282 -27.16 -0.31 -6.98
C LEU A 282 -27.92 -1.16 -5.96
N ALA A 283 -28.61 -0.52 -4.99
CA ALA A 283 -29.45 -1.24 -4.05
C ALA A 283 -30.62 -1.93 -4.73
N GLU A 284 -31.32 -1.25 -5.65
CA GLU A 284 -32.43 -1.80 -6.43
C GLU A 284 -32.00 -2.97 -7.31
N LEU A 285 -30.82 -2.87 -7.94
CA LEU A 285 -30.23 -3.99 -8.68
C LEU A 285 -29.88 -5.17 -7.76
N THR A 286 -29.37 -4.90 -6.55
CA THR A 286 -28.96 -5.96 -5.63
C THR A 286 -30.17 -6.64 -4.97
N THR A 287 -31.10 -5.88 -4.46
CA THR A 287 -32.24 -6.42 -3.69
C THR A 287 -33.44 -6.80 -4.57
N GLY A 288 -33.55 -6.21 -5.75
CA GLY A 288 -34.75 -6.34 -6.60
C GLY A 288 -35.97 -5.58 -6.07
N ASP A 289 -35.79 -4.68 -5.10
CA ASP A 289 -36.83 -3.86 -4.49
C ASP A 289 -36.72 -2.40 -4.95
N HIS A 290 -37.77 -1.62 -4.79
CA HIS A 290 -37.81 -0.19 -5.08
C HIS A 290 -37.90 0.63 -3.80
N TYR A 291 -37.27 1.82 -3.80
CA TYR A 291 -37.22 2.66 -2.63
C TYR A 291 -37.85 4.03 -2.84
N ASP A 292 -38.67 4.43 -1.89
CA ASP A 292 -39.09 5.82 -1.76
C ASP A 292 -37.88 6.68 -1.33
N ARG A 293 -37.46 7.60 -2.22
CA ARG A 293 -36.25 8.44 -2.03
C ARG A 293 -36.37 9.36 -0.83
N ASP A 294 -37.55 9.77 -0.45
CA ASP A 294 -37.83 10.69 0.66
C ASP A 294 -37.89 9.97 2.02
N LYS A 295 -38.28 8.69 1.99
CA LYS A 295 -38.45 7.87 3.20
C LYS A 295 -37.30 6.91 3.45
N THR A 296 -36.34 6.79 2.53
CA THR A 296 -35.23 5.85 2.66
C THR A 296 -33.92 6.57 2.91
N LEU A 297 -33.20 6.17 3.97
CA LEU A 297 -31.87 6.64 4.30
C LEU A 297 -30.81 5.63 3.87
N ILE A 298 -29.67 6.15 3.44
CA ILE A 298 -28.51 5.37 3.01
C ILE A 298 -27.40 5.51 4.05
N LEU A 299 -27.05 4.40 4.68
CA LEU A 299 -25.93 4.29 5.61
C LEU A 299 -24.75 3.62 4.92
N ALA A 300 -23.54 4.13 5.09
CA ALA A 300 -22.34 3.59 4.45
C ALA A 300 -21.21 3.32 5.45
N LEU A 301 -20.64 2.12 5.36
CA LEU A 301 -19.36 1.75 5.95
C LEU A 301 -18.40 1.36 4.83
N ALA A 302 -17.18 1.91 4.86
CA ALA A 302 -16.15 1.59 3.91
C ALA A 302 -14.80 1.38 4.60
N GLY A 303 -13.90 0.62 3.98
CA GLY A 303 -12.56 0.38 4.51
C GLY A 303 -11.99 -0.95 4.05
N ARG A 304 -10.86 -1.35 4.63
CA ARG A 304 -10.31 -2.69 4.42
C ARG A 304 -11.19 -3.75 5.08
N TYR A 305 -11.15 -4.96 4.54
CA TYR A 305 -11.93 -6.09 5.07
C TYR A 305 -11.34 -6.62 6.39
N GLU A 306 -11.40 -5.79 7.42
CA GLU A 306 -11.00 -6.13 8.79
C GLU A 306 -12.26 -6.19 9.66
N TYR A 307 -12.97 -7.32 9.62
CA TYR A 307 -14.32 -7.49 10.13
C TYR A 307 -14.52 -6.97 11.57
N ILE A 308 -13.65 -7.36 12.51
CA ILE A 308 -13.71 -6.92 13.91
C ILE A 308 -13.14 -5.49 14.04
N ASN A 309 -11.96 -5.23 13.46
CA ASN A 309 -11.29 -3.94 13.62
C ASN A 309 -12.10 -2.78 13.08
N LYS A 310 -12.81 -2.97 11.97
CA LYS A 310 -13.70 -1.95 11.38
C LYS A 310 -15.09 -1.90 12.04
N GLY A 311 -15.40 -2.85 12.95
CA GLY A 311 -16.67 -2.92 13.65
C GLY A 311 -17.86 -3.29 12.76
N VAL A 312 -17.60 -4.07 11.72
CA VAL A 312 -18.65 -4.54 10.80
C VAL A 312 -19.66 -5.39 11.56
N ASP A 313 -19.18 -6.20 12.50
CA ASP A 313 -19.97 -7.00 13.43
C ASP A 313 -21.00 -6.17 14.20
N VAL A 314 -20.58 -5.06 14.79
CA VAL A 314 -21.43 -4.13 15.54
C VAL A 314 -22.39 -3.39 14.60
N TYR A 315 -21.94 -3.02 13.40
CA TYR A 315 -22.76 -2.31 12.43
C TYR A 315 -23.94 -3.16 11.95
N LEU A 316 -23.68 -4.42 11.60
CA LEU A 316 -24.72 -5.33 11.14
C LEU A 316 -25.67 -5.73 12.28
N ASP A 317 -25.17 -5.95 13.49
CA ASP A 317 -25.99 -6.26 14.66
C ASP A 317 -26.94 -5.10 15.01
N ALA A 318 -26.44 -3.88 15.06
CA ALA A 318 -27.26 -2.68 15.28
C ALA A 318 -28.30 -2.48 14.17
N ALA A 319 -27.93 -2.73 12.90
CA ALA A 319 -28.86 -2.62 11.76
C ALA A 319 -29.97 -3.66 11.84
N ALA A 320 -29.65 -4.91 12.23
CA ALA A 320 -30.62 -5.99 12.41
C ALA A 320 -31.65 -5.71 13.54
N ALA A 321 -31.28 -4.88 14.49
CA ALA A 321 -32.16 -4.49 15.60
C ALA A 321 -33.10 -3.30 15.28
N LEU A 322 -33.01 -2.70 14.06
CA LEU A 322 -33.82 -1.55 13.67
C LEU A 322 -35.25 -1.87 13.15
N PRO A 323 -35.53 -3.03 12.53
CA PRO A 323 -36.85 -3.27 11.90
C PRO A 323 -38.05 -3.04 12.84
N ALA A 324 -37.97 -3.48 14.07
CA ALA A 324 -39.04 -3.29 15.06
C ALA A 324 -39.31 -1.81 15.36
N GLU A 325 -38.23 -1.02 15.44
CA GLU A 325 -38.33 0.43 15.71
C GLU A 325 -38.81 1.20 14.48
N LEU A 326 -38.41 0.77 13.26
CA LEU A 326 -38.84 1.39 12.00
C LEU A 326 -40.30 1.15 11.68
N ALA A 327 -40.87 0.05 12.16
CA ALA A 327 -42.28 -0.24 11.99
C ALA A 327 -43.23 0.87 12.54
N ALA A 328 -42.75 1.60 13.56
CA ALA A 328 -43.48 2.74 14.14
C ALA A 328 -43.21 4.08 13.43
N ARG A 329 -42.40 4.12 12.33
CA ARG A 329 -41.86 5.34 11.70
C ARG A 329 -42.35 5.52 10.26
N ASP A 330 -43.63 5.44 10.06
CA ASP A 330 -44.34 5.82 8.78
C ASP A 330 -43.61 5.38 7.49
N GLY A 331 -43.24 4.12 7.38
CA GLY A 331 -42.64 3.54 6.20
C GLY A 331 -41.18 3.97 5.95
N LYS A 332 -40.49 4.52 6.94
CA LYS A 332 -39.05 4.78 6.82
C LYS A 332 -38.27 3.47 6.61
N ARG A 333 -37.33 3.52 5.70
CA ARG A 333 -36.48 2.38 5.34
C ARG A 333 -35.00 2.77 5.40
N ILE A 334 -34.14 1.78 5.47
CA ILE A 334 -32.70 1.95 5.53
C ILE A 334 -32.02 0.99 4.56
N ILE A 335 -31.07 1.52 3.79
CA ILE A 335 -30.11 0.76 3.03
C ILE A 335 -28.75 0.85 3.74
N VAL A 336 -28.20 -0.29 4.09
CA VAL A 336 -26.93 -0.46 4.81
C VAL A 336 -25.88 -0.92 3.81
N TYR A 337 -24.95 -0.05 3.45
CA TYR A 337 -23.82 -0.41 2.59
C TYR A 337 -22.62 -0.86 3.41
N ALA A 338 -22.04 -2.01 3.04
CA ALA A 338 -20.72 -2.47 3.47
C ALA A 338 -19.79 -2.50 2.24
N MET A 339 -19.02 -1.43 2.04
CA MET A 339 -18.08 -1.27 0.92
C MET A 339 -16.69 -1.73 1.37
N LEU A 340 -16.48 -3.04 1.37
CA LEU A 340 -15.31 -3.69 1.97
C LEU A 340 -14.71 -4.70 0.98
N PRO A 341 -13.59 -4.36 0.31
CA PRO A 341 -12.96 -5.24 -0.65
C PRO A 341 -12.59 -6.60 -0.05
N ALA A 342 -13.11 -7.66 -0.63
CA ALA A 342 -12.84 -9.05 -0.25
C ALA A 342 -12.30 -9.84 -1.45
N GLY A 343 -11.93 -11.08 -1.25
CA GLY A 343 -11.67 -12.00 -2.35
C GLY A 343 -12.96 -12.24 -3.13
N HIS A 344 -13.04 -11.78 -4.37
CA HIS A 344 -14.23 -11.83 -5.21
C HIS A 344 -13.90 -12.28 -6.63
N ALA A 345 -14.93 -12.77 -7.30
CA ALA A 345 -14.94 -13.04 -8.74
C ALA A 345 -15.85 -12.01 -9.44
N GLU A 346 -16.50 -12.41 -10.52
CA GLU A 346 -17.38 -11.56 -11.33
C GLU A 346 -18.62 -11.03 -10.56
N PRO A 347 -19.24 -9.94 -11.01
CA PRO A 347 -20.54 -9.54 -10.51
C PRO A 347 -21.56 -10.68 -10.62
N LYS A 348 -22.38 -10.86 -9.59
CA LYS A 348 -23.41 -11.91 -9.58
C LYS A 348 -24.31 -11.79 -10.82
N ARG A 349 -24.55 -12.93 -11.50
CA ARG A 349 -25.31 -12.95 -12.74
C ARG A 349 -26.69 -12.28 -12.63
N GLN A 350 -27.34 -12.43 -11.48
CA GLN A 350 -28.64 -11.80 -11.22
C GLN A 350 -28.62 -10.27 -11.29
N LEU A 351 -27.47 -9.62 -10.91
CA LEU A 351 -27.31 -8.18 -11.07
C LEU A 351 -27.28 -7.80 -12.57
N TRP A 352 -26.53 -8.56 -13.37
CA TRP A 352 -26.48 -8.37 -14.81
C TRP A 352 -27.87 -8.53 -15.45
N ASP A 353 -28.59 -9.59 -15.07
CA ASP A 353 -29.92 -9.88 -15.60
C ASP A 353 -30.90 -8.74 -15.26
N ARG A 354 -30.85 -8.21 -14.03
CA ARG A 354 -31.66 -7.04 -13.62
C ARG A 354 -31.25 -5.76 -14.34
N ALA A 355 -29.95 -5.51 -14.48
CA ALA A 355 -29.44 -4.33 -15.18
C ALA A 355 -29.89 -4.28 -16.65
N HIS A 356 -30.11 -5.45 -17.27
CA HIS A 356 -30.59 -5.59 -18.65
C HIS A 356 -32.09 -5.91 -18.77
N GLY A 357 -32.80 -5.99 -17.65
CA GLY A 357 -34.25 -6.25 -17.64
C GLY A 357 -34.66 -7.68 -18.06
N THR A 358 -33.72 -8.66 -17.93
CA THR A 358 -33.94 -10.04 -18.41
C THR A 358 -34.47 -10.98 -17.34
N SER A 359 -34.33 -10.68 -16.06
CA SER A 359 -34.83 -11.49 -14.94
C SER A 359 -34.99 -10.66 -13.67
N ALA A 360 -35.99 -10.96 -12.84
CA ALA A 360 -36.11 -10.37 -11.50
C ALA A 360 -35.21 -11.07 -10.47
N GLY A 361 -35.05 -12.39 -10.53
CA GLY A 361 -34.24 -13.20 -9.60
C GLY A 361 -34.57 -13.01 -8.11
N PRO A 362 -33.98 -13.78 -7.19
CA PRO A 362 -34.12 -13.58 -5.76
C PRO A 362 -33.32 -12.34 -5.29
N PRO A 363 -33.72 -11.75 -4.14
CA PRO A 363 -32.91 -10.70 -3.50
C PRO A 363 -31.49 -11.17 -3.20
N LEU A 364 -30.52 -10.28 -3.40
CA LEU A 364 -29.12 -10.52 -3.07
C LEU A 364 -28.69 -9.62 -1.91
N ARG A 365 -27.62 -10.00 -1.23
CA ARG A 365 -26.97 -9.23 -0.16
C ARG A 365 -25.56 -8.78 -0.53
N CYS A 366 -24.96 -9.44 -1.54
CA CYS A 366 -23.63 -9.16 -2.06
C CYS A 366 -23.69 -8.94 -3.56
N THR A 367 -22.92 -7.99 -4.07
CA THR A 367 -22.93 -7.64 -5.50
C THR A 367 -22.11 -8.60 -6.36
N HIS A 368 -21.12 -9.25 -5.81
CA HIS A 368 -20.19 -10.16 -6.50
C HIS A 368 -20.21 -11.55 -5.89
N ASP A 369 -19.75 -12.53 -6.65
CA ASP A 369 -19.45 -13.84 -6.12
C ASP A 369 -18.17 -13.76 -5.29
N LEU A 370 -18.22 -14.26 -4.06
CA LEU A 370 -17.07 -14.30 -3.17
C LEU A 370 -16.26 -15.57 -3.42
N VAL A 371 -14.93 -15.47 -3.37
CA VAL A 371 -14.03 -16.63 -3.51
C VAL A 371 -14.29 -17.67 -2.41
N ASP A 372 -14.60 -17.22 -1.19
CA ASP A 372 -14.96 -18.09 -0.06
C ASP A 372 -16.21 -17.56 0.64
N GLU A 373 -17.38 -17.71 -0.01
CA GLU A 373 -18.65 -17.25 0.56
C GLU A 373 -19.05 -18.03 1.82
N THR A 374 -18.61 -19.29 1.94
CA THR A 374 -18.94 -20.17 3.08
C THR A 374 -18.30 -19.70 4.39
N ASN A 375 -17.08 -19.20 4.34
CA ASN A 375 -16.34 -18.71 5.49
C ASN A 375 -16.37 -17.18 5.61
N ASP A 376 -17.08 -16.49 4.72
CA ASP A 376 -17.17 -15.03 4.76
C ASP A 376 -17.92 -14.55 6.02
N PRO A 377 -17.28 -13.75 6.90
CA PRO A 377 -17.89 -13.38 8.18
C PRO A 377 -19.11 -12.45 8.05
N ILE A 378 -19.18 -11.61 7.00
CA ILE A 378 -20.36 -10.78 6.73
C ILE A 378 -21.53 -11.66 6.31
N THR A 379 -21.33 -12.55 5.35
CA THR A 379 -22.35 -13.51 4.89
C THR A 379 -22.87 -14.35 6.05
N ASN A 380 -21.95 -14.87 6.89
CA ASN A 380 -22.30 -15.70 8.03
C ASN A 380 -23.11 -14.93 9.10
N GLN A 381 -22.72 -13.68 9.39
CA GLN A 381 -23.48 -12.85 10.31
C GLN A 381 -24.86 -12.48 9.75
N LEU A 382 -24.99 -12.12 8.47
CA LEU A 382 -26.27 -11.82 7.84
C LEU A 382 -27.20 -13.04 7.90
N ASN A 383 -26.67 -14.26 7.70
CA ASN A 383 -27.43 -15.49 7.87
C ASN A 383 -27.90 -15.67 9.32
N ALA A 384 -27.02 -15.50 10.28
CA ALA A 384 -27.34 -15.63 11.72
C ALA A 384 -28.38 -14.61 12.19
N LEU A 385 -28.34 -13.38 11.64
CA LEU A 385 -29.28 -12.30 11.96
C LEU A 385 -30.60 -12.39 11.17
N GLY A 386 -30.71 -13.32 10.21
CA GLY A 386 -31.91 -13.47 9.38
C GLY A 386 -32.17 -12.33 8.42
N ILE A 387 -31.12 -11.60 7.98
CA ILE A 387 -31.21 -10.54 6.99
C ILE A 387 -31.15 -11.17 5.59
N ASP A 388 -32.28 -11.20 4.91
CA ASP A 388 -32.47 -11.83 3.60
C ASP A 388 -32.81 -10.84 2.47
N ASN A 389 -32.88 -9.55 2.77
CA ASN A 389 -33.26 -8.48 1.83
C ASN A 389 -34.61 -8.71 1.13
N ARG A 390 -35.53 -9.42 1.79
CA ARG A 390 -36.88 -9.67 1.21
C ARG A 390 -37.58 -8.36 0.87
N PRO A 391 -38.37 -8.33 -0.23
CA PRO A 391 -39.10 -7.13 -0.69
C PRO A 391 -39.91 -6.50 0.43
N GLY A 392 -39.86 -5.18 0.55
CA GLY A 392 -40.55 -4.42 1.58
C GLY A 392 -39.95 -4.46 2.98
N ALA A 393 -38.86 -5.19 3.22
CA ALA A 393 -38.18 -5.16 4.51
C ALA A 393 -37.68 -3.74 4.84
N PRO A 394 -37.80 -3.29 6.10
CA PRO A 394 -37.41 -1.93 6.47
C PRO A 394 -35.90 -1.70 6.48
N VAL A 395 -35.09 -2.76 6.52
CA VAL A 395 -33.62 -2.72 6.46
C VAL A 395 -33.13 -3.67 5.36
N HIS A 396 -32.35 -3.15 4.44
CA HIS A 396 -31.64 -3.93 3.44
C HIS A 396 -30.13 -3.73 3.59
N VAL A 397 -29.34 -4.77 3.33
CA VAL A 397 -27.89 -4.74 3.40
C VAL A 397 -27.29 -5.03 2.01
N VAL A 398 -26.36 -4.20 1.58
CA VAL A 398 -25.64 -4.34 0.31
C VAL A 398 -24.14 -4.42 0.59
N HIS A 399 -23.58 -5.61 0.50
CA HIS A 399 -22.13 -5.82 0.55
C HIS A 399 -21.55 -5.60 -0.85
N VAL A 400 -20.58 -4.69 -0.96
CA VAL A 400 -19.82 -4.38 -2.18
C VAL A 400 -18.38 -4.79 -1.94
N PRO A 401 -17.97 -6.00 -2.38
CA PRO A 401 -16.67 -6.60 -2.00
C PRO A 401 -15.53 -6.23 -2.95
N ILE A 402 -15.62 -5.09 -3.64
CA ILE A 402 -14.63 -4.63 -4.62
C ILE A 402 -13.97 -3.32 -4.19
N TYR A 403 -12.79 -3.05 -4.73
CA TYR A 403 -12.26 -1.70 -4.76
C TYR A 403 -13.07 -0.85 -5.73
N LEU A 404 -13.71 0.20 -5.22
CA LEU A 404 -14.51 1.13 -6.02
C LEU A 404 -13.57 2.16 -6.68
N ASP A 405 -12.84 1.71 -7.70
CA ASP A 405 -11.92 2.53 -8.51
C ASP A 405 -12.49 2.97 -9.87
N GLY A 406 -13.71 2.51 -10.19
CA GLY A 406 -14.43 2.79 -11.43
C GLY A 406 -14.11 1.83 -12.57
N THR A 407 -13.33 0.78 -12.36
CA THR A 407 -12.93 -0.20 -13.39
C THR A 407 -13.87 -1.40 -13.46
N ASP A 408 -14.66 -1.65 -12.41
CA ASP A 408 -15.62 -2.76 -12.41
C ASP A 408 -16.62 -2.66 -13.57
N PRO A 409 -16.90 -3.76 -14.28
CA PRO A 409 -17.75 -3.72 -15.49
C PRO A 409 -19.20 -3.34 -15.21
N LEU A 410 -19.71 -3.56 -13.99
CA LEU A 410 -21.08 -3.23 -13.58
C LEU A 410 -21.14 -1.96 -12.74
N ILE A 411 -20.26 -1.85 -11.73
CA ILE A 411 -20.20 -0.71 -10.81
C ILE A 411 -19.09 0.24 -11.27
N ARG A 412 -19.37 1.04 -12.29
CA ARG A 412 -18.41 1.97 -12.92
C ARG A 412 -18.20 3.26 -12.13
N GLN A 413 -18.37 3.22 -10.82
CA GLN A 413 -18.27 4.38 -9.93
C GLN A 413 -17.06 4.24 -9.01
N ARG A 414 -16.39 5.35 -8.72
CA ARG A 414 -15.36 5.39 -7.69
C ARG A 414 -15.97 5.60 -6.32
N TYR A 415 -15.29 5.18 -5.29
CA TYR A 415 -15.72 5.38 -3.90
C TYR A 415 -16.12 6.83 -3.61
N TRP A 416 -15.29 7.79 -4.01
CA TRP A 416 -15.54 9.21 -3.76
C TRP A 416 -16.65 9.82 -4.63
N ASP A 417 -17.04 9.16 -5.70
CA ASP A 417 -18.20 9.55 -6.52
C ASP A 417 -19.53 9.09 -5.88
N LEU A 418 -19.49 8.01 -5.09
CA LEU A 418 -20.65 7.44 -4.38
C LEU A 418 -20.82 7.99 -2.96
N LEU A 419 -19.73 8.20 -2.23
CA LEU A 419 -19.74 8.59 -0.81
C LEU A 419 -20.64 9.79 -0.51
N PRO A 420 -20.64 10.89 -1.30
CA PRO A 420 -21.51 12.06 -1.04
C PRO A 420 -23.01 11.76 -1.04
N GLY A 421 -23.43 10.66 -1.68
CA GLY A 421 -24.82 10.21 -1.75
C GLY A 421 -25.32 9.55 -0.47
N ALA A 422 -24.44 9.17 0.45
CA ALA A 422 -24.85 8.62 1.74
C ALA A 422 -25.43 9.69 2.65
N ASP A 423 -26.40 9.28 3.48
CA ASP A 423 -26.95 10.15 4.53
C ASP A 423 -26.06 10.16 5.76
N LEU A 424 -25.43 9.03 6.08
CA LEU A 424 -24.60 8.86 7.26
C LEU A 424 -23.49 7.83 7.00
N GLY A 425 -22.26 8.19 7.31
CA GLY A 425 -21.13 7.27 7.43
C GLY A 425 -21.12 6.59 8.81
N VAL A 426 -20.98 5.26 8.85
CA VAL A 426 -21.04 4.51 10.12
C VAL A 426 -19.78 3.68 10.27
N PHE A 427 -18.87 4.11 11.15
CA PHE A 427 -17.53 3.54 11.33
C PHE A 427 -17.30 3.15 12.79
N PRO A 428 -17.96 2.10 13.31
CA PRO A 428 -17.90 1.74 14.74
C PRO A 428 -16.64 0.92 15.06
N SER A 429 -15.48 1.38 14.58
CA SER A 429 -14.21 0.66 14.63
C SER A 429 -13.80 0.26 16.03
N PHE A 430 -13.36 -1.00 16.18
CA PHE A 430 -12.73 -1.53 17.38
C PHE A 430 -11.27 -1.12 17.48
N TYR A 431 -10.59 -1.03 16.32
CA TYR A 431 -9.20 -0.61 16.20
C TYR A 431 -9.02 0.27 14.95
N GLU A 432 -8.67 1.52 15.16
CA GLU A 432 -8.48 2.46 14.07
C GLU A 432 -7.41 3.50 14.48
N PRO A 433 -6.15 3.33 14.08
CA PRO A 433 -5.05 4.22 14.49
C PRO A 433 -5.31 5.70 14.22
N TRP A 434 -5.88 6.02 13.06
CA TRP A 434 -6.39 7.36 12.76
C TRP A 434 -7.86 7.31 12.38
N GLY A 435 -8.20 6.80 11.21
CA GLY A 435 -9.56 6.74 10.67
C GLY A 435 -9.77 7.67 9.50
N TYR A 436 -9.20 7.30 8.35
CA TYR A 436 -9.43 8.07 7.12
C TYR A 436 -10.88 8.00 6.67
N THR A 437 -11.52 6.84 6.71
CA THR A 437 -12.89 6.67 6.18
C THR A 437 -13.94 7.57 6.87
N PRO A 438 -13.97 7.73 8.21
CA PRO A 438 -14.82 8.75 8.81
C PRO A 438 -14.38 10.18 8.48
N LEU A 439 -13.09 10.45 8.35
CA LEU A 439 -12.58 11.77 7.96
C LEU A 439 -12.95 12.10 6.51
N GLU A 440 -12.85 11.15 5.58
CA GLU A 440 -13.30 11.30 4.19
C GLU A 440 -14.79 11.60 4.13
N ALA A 441 -15.62 10.84 4.88
CA ALA A 441 -17.06 11.13 4.96
C ALA A 441 -17.31 12.60 5.37
N VAL A 442 -16.65 13.04 6.42
CA VAL A 442 -16.73 14.43 6.91
C VAL A 442 -16.26 15.43 5.86
N ALA A 443 -15.18 15.13 5.14
CA ALA A 443 -14.63 15.99 4.08
C ALA A 443 -15.60 16.19 2.91
N PHE A 444 -16.39 15.17 2.59
CA PHE A 444 -17.46 15.24 1.57
C PHE A 444 -18.82 15.74 2.13
N GLY A 445 -18.84 16.22 3.36
CA GLY A 445 -20.07 16.71 4.01
C GLY A 445 -21.03 15.61 4.40
N VAL A 446 -20.57 14.38 4.62
CA VAL A 446 -21.38 13.26 5.10
C VAL A 446 -21.22 13.14 6.61
N PRO A 447 -22.29 13.36 7.41
CA PRO A 447 -22.25 13.14 8.86
C PRO A 447 -21.74 11.74 9.19
N ALA A 448 -20.99 11.59 10.27
CA ALA A 448 -20.35 10.33 10.59
C ALA A 448 -20.57 9.88 12.04
N ILE A 449 -20.60 8.56 12.25
CA ILE A 449 -20.46 7.92 13.55
C ILE A 449 -19.10 7.22 13.56
N THR A 450 -18.30 7.50 14.59
CA THR A 450 -17.02 6.82 14.84
C THR A 450 -16.90 6.47 16.32
N THR A 451 -15.73 5.99 16.78
CA THR A 451 -15.54 5.59 18.17
C THR A 451 -14.37 6.31 18.84
N ASP A 452 -14.29 6.24 20.15
CA ASP A 452 -13.15 6.69 20.95
C ASP A 452 -11.90 5.80 20.82
N ARG A 453 -12.01 4.71 20.02
CA ARG A 453 -10.89 3.84 19.60
C ARG A 453 -10.36 4.18 18.22
N ALA A 454 -10.85 5.25 17.61
CA ALA A 454 -10.31 5.85 16.41
C ALA A 454 -9.53 7.13 16.77
N GLY A 455 -8.33 7.29 16.23
CA GLY A 455 -7.53 8.51 16.44
C GLY A 455 -8.29 9.77 16.06
N PHE A 456 -8.91 9.78 14.86
CA PHE A 456 -9.80 10.86 14.43
C PHE A 456 -11.00 11.06 15.37
N GLY A 457 -11.59 9.96 15.88
CA GLY A 457 -12.69 10.04 16.83
C GLY A 457 -12.30 10.79 18.09
N ARG A 458 -11.13 10.53 18.67
CA ARG A 458 -10.60 11.28 19.83
C ARG A 458 -10.28 12.73 19.48
N TRP A 459 -9.66 12.96 18.34
CA TRP A 459 -9.34 14.30 17.90
C TRP A 459 -10.61 15.15 17.74
N VAL A 460 -11.64 14.63 17.04
CA VAL A 460 -12.88 15.36 16.78
C VAL A 460 -13.71 15.58 18.06
N ALA A 461 -13.67 14.67 19.02
CA ALA A 461 -14.33 14.85 20.31
C ALA A 461 -13.80 16.08 21.07
N GLY A 462 -12.51 16.42 20.86
CA GLY A 462 -11.92 17.65 21.40
C GLY A 462 -12.39 18.93 20.70
N GLN A 463 -13.01 18.84 19.52
CA GLN A 463 -13.51 20.01 18.76
C GLN A 463 -14.97 20.39 19.14
N GLY A 464 -15.69 19.49 19.78
CA GLY A 464 -17.08 19.71 20.21
C GLY A 464 -17.99 18.51 19.99
N ASP A 465 -19.28 18.70 20.23
CA ASP A 465 -20.29 17.66 20.03
C ASP A 465 -20.70 17.49 18.56
N ARG A 466 -21.63 16.53 18.29
CA ARG A 466 -22.15 16.23 16.95
C ARG A 466 -22.74 17.45 16.23
N THR A 467 -23.41 18.35 16.94
CA THR A 467 -24.06 19.52 16.32
C THR A 467 -23.04 20.51 15.77
N ARG A 468 -21.86 20.56 16.39
CA ARG A 468 -20.77 21.44 15.98
C ARG A 468 -19.85 20.79 14.94
N THR A 469 -19.66 19.47 15.03
CA THR A 469 -18.66 18.73 14.22
C THR A 469 -19.24 17.91 13.09
N GLY A 470 -20.55 17.59 13.12
CA GLY A 470 -21.18 16.60 12.24
C GLY A 470 -20.84 15.16 12.58
N VAL A 471 -20.06 14.91 13.63
CA VAL A 471 -19.56 13.58 14.01
C VAL A 471 -20.09 13.17 15.37
N ARG A 472 -20.62 11.95 15.46
CA ARG A 472 -20.96 11.29 16.72
C ARG A 472 -19.83 10.32 17.10
N VAL A 473 -19.23 10.52 18.26
CA VAL A 473 -18.22 9.62 18.80
C VAL A 473 -18.89 8.70 19.83
N LEU A 474 -18.86 7.39 19.56
CA LEU A 474 -19.36 6.37 20.48
C LEU A 474 -18.23 5.94 21.42
N ARG A 475 -18.58 5.70 22.67
CA ARG A 475 -17.68 5.06 23.61
C ARG A 475 -17.60 3.57 23.29
N ARG A 476 -16.39 3.08 23.06
CA ARG A 476 -16.12 1.64 22.86
C ARG A 476 -15.07 1.09 23.83
N GLU A 477 -14.20 1.96 24.38
CA GLU A 477 -13.23 1.57 25.39
C GLU A 477 -13.92 1.28 26.73
N GLY A 478 -13.71 0.07 27.26
CA GLY A 478 -14.34 -0.41 28.49
C GLY A 478 -15.82 -0.77 28.34
N VAL A 479 -16.32 -0.97 27.08
CA VAL A 479 -17.73 -1.27 26.81
C VAL A 479 -17.84 -2.58 26.05
N VAL A 480 -18.71 -3.47 26.50
CA VAL A 480 -18.92 -4.79 25.87
C VAL A 480 -19.72 -4.68 24.56
N PHE A 481 -19.59 -5.66 23.70
CA PHE A 481 -20.20 -5.69 22.36
C PHE A 481 -21.69 -5.31 22.35
N THR A 482 -22.49 -5.92 23.22
CA THR A 482 -23.95 -5.69 23.25
C THR A 482 -24.32 -4.27 23.62
N GLU A 483 -23.55 -3.62 24.49
CA GLU A 483 -23.78 -2.22 24.89
C GLU A 483 -23.35 -1.27 23.74
N VAL A 484 -22.25 -1.57 23.04
CA VAL A 484 -21.82 -0.79 21.88
C VAL A 484 -22.83 -0.89 20.75
N SER A 485 -23.34 -2.09 20.45
CA SER A 485 -24.39 -2.30 19.46
C SER A 485 -25.68 -1.55 19.83
N ALA A 486 -26.11 -1.61 21.08
CA ALA A 486 -27.27 -0.87 21.57
C ALA A 486 -27.07 0.66 21.46
N ALA A 487 -25.87 1.16 21.81
CA ALA A 487 -25.53 2.57 21.68
C ALA A 487 -25.50 3.02 20.21
N LEU A 488 -24.98 2.19 19.30
CA LEU A 488 -25.01 2.45 17.87
C LEU A 488 -26.45 2.47 17.34
N LYS A 489 -27.28 1.45 17.68
CA LYS A 489 -28.69 1.43 17.34
C LYS A 489 -29.39 2.73 17.76
N GLN A 490 -29.18 3.16 19.01
CA GLN A 490 -29.77 4.39 19.52
C GLN A 490 -29.30 5.63 18.74
N ALA A 491 -28.00 5.72 18.42
CA ALA A 491 -27.47 6.81 17.60
C ALA A 491 -28.04 6.85 16.17
N LEU A 492 -28.28 5.67 15.59
CA LEU A 492 -28.95 5.53 14.28
C LEU A 492 -30.40 6.01 14.36
N LEU A 493 -31.17 5.62 15.37
CA LEU A 493 -32.56 6.06 15.58
C LEU A 493 -32.65 7.57 15.77
N GLU A 494 -31.77 8.16 16.57
CA GLU A 494 -31.67 9.60 16.75
C GLU A 494 -31.40 10.33 15.41
N PHE A 495 -30.57 9.76 14.53
CA PHE A 495 -30.29 10.34 13.22
C PHE A 495 -31.49 10.19 12.27
N ILE A 496 -32.15 9.02 12.26
CA ILE A 496 -33.34 8.73 11.47
C ILE A 496 -34.48 9.71 11.79
N ASP A 497 -34.63 10.08 13.05
CA ASP A 497 -35.68 10.95 13.54
C ASP A 497 -35.38 12.45 13.34
N LEU A 498 -34.13 12.82 12.93
CA LEU A 498 -33.80 14.22 12.65
C LEU A 498 -34.62 14.76 11.44
N PRO A 499 -35.11 15.99 11.54
CA PRO A 499 -35.62 16.73 10.40
C PRO A 499 -34.58 16.89 9.28
N ALA A 500 -35.01 17.03 8.04
CA ALA A 500 -34.10 17.23 6.90
C ALA A 500 -33.19 18.46 7.07
N ALA A 501 -33.71 19.55 7.63
CA ALA A 501 -32.95 20.76 7.90
C ALA A 501 -31.81 20.53 8.91
N ASP A 502 -32.07 19.73 9.95
CA ASP A 502 -31.03 19.41 10.95
C ASP A 502 -29.95 18.50 10.37
N ARG A 503 -30.33 17.55 9.48
CA ARG A 503 -29.35 16.74 8.75
C ARG A 503 -28.47 17.60 7.84
N GLU A 504 -29.03 18.62 7.17
CA GLU A 504 -28.26 19.56 6.35
C GLU A 504 -27.31 20.40 7.22
N SER A 505 -27.77 20.86 8.38
CA SER A 505 -26.90 21.58 9.35
C SER A 505 -25.72 20.72 9.82
N LEU A 506 -25.92 19.39 9.98
CA LEU A 506 -24.82 18.46 10.28
C LEU A 506 -23.85 18.33 9.10
N ARG A 507 -24.31 18.35 7.86
CA ARG A 507 -23.45 18.34 6.66
C ARG A 507 -22.57 19.60 6.59
N GLU A 508 -23.12 20.76 6.86
CA GLU A 508 -22.34 22.00 6.97
C GLU A 508 -21.30 21.94 8.10
N ALA A 509 -21.68 21.34 9.24
CA ALA A 509 -20.75 21.13 10.34
C ALA A 509 -19.59 20.21 9.96
N CYS A 510 -19.85 19.17 9.17
CA CYS A 510 -18.81 18.30 8.61
C CYS A 510 -17.80 19.08 7.76
N VAL A 511 -18.26 19.93 6.84
CA VAL A 511 -17.37 20.74 5.99
C VAL A 511 -16.48 21.63 6.84
N ARG A 512 -17.05 22.33 7.83
CA ARG A 512 -16.26 23.15 8.78
C ARG A 512 -15.23 22.32 9.56
N THR A 513 -15.60 21.12 9.96
CA THR A 513 -14.67 20.21 10.66
C THR A 513 -13.55 19.73 9.75
N ALA A 514 -13.86 19.43 8.48
CA ALA A 514 -12.86 19.04 7.49
C ALA A 514 -11.87 20.18 7.17
N GLU A 515 -12.30 21.46 7.22
CA GLU A 515 -11.40 22.61 7.09
C GLU A 515 -10.35 22.62 8.21
N LEU A 516 -10.70 22.20 9.42
CA LEU A 516 -9.75 22.09 10.53
C LEU A 516 -8.74 20.95 10.35
N THR A 517 -9.08 19.94 9.55
CA THR A 517 -8.18 18.82 9.24
C THR A 517 -7.35 19.02 7.98
N ASP A 518 -7.40 20.22 7.38
CA ASP A 518 -6.52 20.53 6.26
C ASP A 518 -5.05 20.36 6.63
N TRP A 519 -4.25 19.85 5.70
CA TRP A 519 -2.84 19.58 5.94
C TRP A 519 -2.07 20.81 6.42
N SER A 520 -2.42 22.01 5.97
CA SER A 520 -1.79 23.27 6.41
C SER A 520 -1.86 23.45 7.93
N ASN A 521 -2.93 22.95 8.58
CA ASN A 521 -3.10 23.02 10.03
C ASN A 521 -2.25 21.99 10.79
N PHE A 522 -1.92 20.84 10.16
CA PHE A 522 -1.18 19.77 10.82
C PHE A 522 0.32 19.76 10.51
N MET A 523 0.76 20.47 9.46
CA MET A 523 2.17 20.49 9.07
C MET A 523 3.11 21.04 10.14
N GLY A 524 2.63 21.87 11.06
CA GLY A 524 3.43 22.34 12.21
C GLY A 524 3.99 21.20 13.08
N HIS A 525 3.26 20.08 13.20
CA HIS A 525 3.74 18.89 13.91
C HIS A 525 4.90 18.22 13.18
N TYR A 526 4.81 18.14 11.84
CA TYR A 526 5.88 17.60 10.99
C TYR A 526 7.13 18.49 11.04
N GLU A 527 6.96 19.81 10.97
CA GLU A 527 8.05 20.77 11.10
C GLU A 527 8.79 20.64 12.43
N GLU A 528 8.06 20.41 13.52
CA GLU A 528 8.66 20.16 14.83
C GLU A 528 9.46 18.85 14.86
N ALA A 529 8.94 17.77 14.30
CA ALA A 529 9.66 16.51 14.19
C ALA A 529 10.94 16.66 13.35
N HIS A 530 10.84 17.31 12.19
CA HIS A 530 11.97 17.58 11.29
C HIS A 530 13.01 18.49 11.95
N ARG A 531 12.60 19.51 12.67
CA ARG A 531 13.50 20.39 13.41
C ARG A 531 14.30 19.64 14.47
N ARG A 532 13.65 18.74 15.23
CA ARG A 532 14.33 17.88 16.22
C ARG A 532 15.33 16.95 15.55
N ALA A 533 14.96 16.28 14.47
CA ALA A 533 15.82 15.37 13.72
C ALA A 533 17.07 16.11 13.17
N LEU A 534 16.88 17.30 12.57
CA LEU A 534 18.00 18.13 12.10
C LEU A 534 18.94 18.55 13.24
N ALA A 535 18.39 18.89 14.40
CA ALA A 535 19.21 19.26 15.56
C ALA A 535 20.05 18.09 16.06
N ALA A 536 19.49 16.85 16.07
CA ALA A 536 20.20 15.64 16.44
C ALA A 536 21.32 15.31 15.45
N GLY A 537 21.05 15.31 14.15
CA GLY A 537 22.05 15.10 13.10
C GLY A 537 23.17 16.16 13.13
N ALA A 538 22.82 17.44 13.34
CA ALA A 538 23.79 18.52 13.47
C ALA A 538 24.70 18.39 14.71
N ALA A 539 24.17 17.84 15.82
CA ALA A 539 24.96 17.55 17.00
C ALA A 539 26.02 16.47 16.71
N ARG A 540 25.61 15.35 16.12
CA ARG A 540 26.53 14.26 15.73
C ARG A 540 27.55 14.71 14.70
N ARG A 541 27.21 15.58 13.76
CA ARG A 541 28.15 16.13 12.77
C ARG A 541 29.35 16.83 13.41
N LYS A 542 29.15 17.50 14.56
CA LYS A 542 30.25 18.17 15.28
C LYS A 542 31.24 17.18 15.92
N GLU A 543 30.78 15.99 16.21
CA GLU A 543 31.56 14.93 16.87
C GLU A 543 32.29 14.02 15.86
N LEU A 544 31.90 14.10 14.57
CA LEU A 544 32.48 13.26 13.52
C LEU A 544 33.92 13.73 13.19
N PRO A 545 34.87 12.77 12.98
CA PRO A 545 36.20 13.09 12.46
C PRO A 545 36.07 13.80 11.10
N MET A 546 36.92 14.79 10.87
CA MET A 546 36.92 15.56 9.59
C MET A 546 37.12 14.65 8.38
N GLU A 547 37.77 13.51 8.49
CA GLU A 547 37.96 12.50 7.44
C GLU A 547 36.63 11.88 6.97
N ARG A 548 35.64 11.73 7.84
CA ARG A 548 34.31 11.26 7.49
C ARG A 548 33.41 12.33 6.84
N LEU A 549 33.80 13.58 6.97
CA LEU A 549 33.14 14.74 6.38
C LEU A 549 33.85 15.27 5.13
N SER A 550 35.05 14.71 4.82
CA SER A 550 35.78 15.01 3.59
C SER A 550 35.51 13.94 2.53
N VAL A 551 35.05 14.39 1.39
CA VAL A 551 34.91 13.54 0.20
C VAL A 551 36.31 13.10 -0.23
N PRO A 552 36.59 11.81 -0.55
CA PRO A 552 37.78 11.42 -1.27
C PRO A 552 37.87 12.28 -2.53
N SER A 553 38.99 12.96 -2.73
CA SER A 553 39.22 13.82 -3.89
C SER A 553 39.05 13.03 -5.19
N MET A 554 37.87 13.13 -5.81
CA MET A 554 37.71 12.75 -7.19
C MET A 554 38.39 13.78 -8.09
N PRO A 555 38.92 13.42 -9.26
CA PRO A 555 39.51 14.36 -10.18
C PRO A 555 38.51 15.47 -10.52
N THR A 556 38.95 16.70 -10.36
CA THR A 556 38.21 17.92 -10.59
C THR A 556 37.56 17.92 -11.97
N LEU A 557 36.26 17.68 -12.01
CA LEU A 557 35.43 18.16 -13.09
C LEU A 557 35.23 19.67 -12.88
N SER A 558 35.45 20.45 -13.92
CA SER A 558 35.56 21.91 -13.95
C SER A 558 34.51 22.64 -13.11
N SER A 559 34.98 23.64 -12.36
CA SER A 559 34.31 24.47 -11.37
C SER A 559 33.31 25.49 -11.90
N GLU A 560 32.37 25.13 -12.78
CA GLU A 560 31.35 26.06 -13.26
C GLU A 560 29.89 25.71 -12.91
N SER A 561 29.63 24.58 -12.24
CA SER A 561 28.32 24.29 -11.68
C SER A 561 28.30 24.65 -10.21
N GLY A 562 27.58 25.71 -9.87
CA GLY A 562 27.39 26.15 -8.48
C GLY A 562 26.74 25.04 -7.65
N ALA A 563 26.94 25.09 -6.33
CA ALA A 563 26.53 24.13 -5.29
C ALA A 563 25.02 23.76 -5.22
N PHE A 564 24.27 24.04 -6.26
CA PHE A 564 22.83 23.81 -6.41
C PHE A 564 22.45 22.89 -7.58
N GLY A 565 23.42 22.23 -8.25
CA GLY A 565 23.17 21.42 -9.43
C GLY A 565 22.14 20.29 -9.25
N LEU A 566 22.05 19.72 -8.06
CA LEU A 566 21.07 18.68 -7.72
C LEU A 566 19.60 19.12 -7.85
N PHE A 567 19.33 20.44 -7.70
CA PHE A 567 17.96 20.91 -7.49
C PHE A 567 17.60 22.13 -8.35
N VAL A 568 18.51 22.63 -9.21
CA VAL A 568 18.27 23.77 -10.10
C VAL A 568 18.10 23.26 -11.54
N LYS A 569 16.93 23.50 -12.11
CA LYS A 569 16.64 23.22 -13.52
C LYS A 569 17.51 24.10 -14.41
N PRO A 570 18.30 23.56 -15.35
CA PRO A 570 18.91 24.39 -16.38
C PRO A 570 17.82 25.05 -17.24
N PRO A 571 18.02 26.30 -17.73
CA PRO A 571 17.03 26.96 -18.56
C PRO A 571 16.79 26.14 -19.82
N ALA A 572 15.50 25.88 -20.10
CA ALA A 572 15.08 25.17 -21.29
C ALA A 572 15.57 25.92 -22.54
N LYS A 573 16.37 25.28 -23.38
CA LYS A 573 16.56 25.71 -24.76
C LYS A 573 15.27 25.40 -25.51
N GLU A 574 14.61 26.44 -26.00
CA GLU A 574 13.47 26.30 -26.89
C GLU A 574 13.88 25.59 -28.20
N GLY A 575 13.14 24.52 -28.50
CA GLY A 575 13.10 23.92 -29.84
C GLY A 575 13.96 22.67 -30.02
N GLU A 576 13.47 21.53 -29.50
CA GLU A 576 13.56 20.23 -30.20
C GLU A 576 12.61 19.25 -29.51
N VAL A 577 11.52 18.92 -30.22
CA VAL A 577 10.62 17.83 -29.84
C VAL A 577 11.26 16.53 -30.33
N GLY A 578 12.06 15.89 -29.46
CA GLY A 578 12.58 14.54 -29.66
C GLY A 578 11.74 13.52 -28.91
N ALA A 579 11.27 12.48 -29.61
CA ALA A 579 10.55 11.35 -29.01
C ALA A 579 11.38 10.69 -27.89
N PRO A 580 10.73 10.16 -26.82
CA PRO A 580 11.44 9.54 -25.71
C PRO A 580 12.11 8.24 -26.18
N TYR A 581 13.43 8.18 -26.06
CA TYR A 581 14.20 6.94 -26.18
C TYR A 581 14.17 6.21 -24.84
N THR A 582 13.39 5.15 -24.75
CA THR A 582 13.53 4.15 -23.69
C THR A 582 14.63 3.17 -24.13
N ARG A 583 15.80 3.20 -23.50
CA ARG A 583 16.78 2.12 -23.60
C ARG A 583 16.78 1.39 -22.26
N THR A 584 16.18 0.22 -22.25
CA THR A 584 16.42 -0.76 -21.20
C THR A 584 17.77 -1.39 -21.48
N PHE A 585 18.78 -1.12 -20.67
CA PHE A 585 20.04 -1.84 -20.72
C PHE A 585 19.93 -3.03 -19.75
N VAL A 586 19.62 -4.19 -20.29
CA VAL A 586 19.98 -5.46 -19.64
C VAL A 586 21.41 -5.72 -20.05
N VAL A 587 22.35 -5.72 -19.11
CA VAL A 587 23.71 -6.26 -19.37
C VAL A 587 23.57 -7.79 -19.23
N ALA A 588 22.98 -8.39 -20.25
CA ALA A 588 23.18 -9.82 -20.51
C ALA A 588 24.50 -9.96 -21.26
N ASN A 589 25.21 -11.07 -21.08
CA ASN A 589 26.27 -11.43 -21.99
C ASN A 589 25.68 -11.37 -23.42
N ALA A 590 26.22 -10.53 -24.28
CA ALA A 590 25.80 -10.52 -25.67
C ALA A 590 26.15 -11.87 -26.26
N LEU A 591 25.15 -12.62 -26.68
CA LEU A 591 25.37 -13.85 -27.42
C LEU A 591 25.98 -13.52 -28.78
N PRO A 592 26.94 -14.33 -29.28
CA PRO A 592 27.30 -14.28 -30.70
C PRO A 592 26.06 -14.45 -31.58
N GLU A 593 25.99 -13.76 -32.70
CA GLU A 593 24.82 -13.77 -33.62
C GLU A 593 24.38 -15.18 -34.01
N GLU A 594 25.32 -16.11 -34.16
CA GLU A 594 25.09 -17.52 -34.48
C GLU A 594 24.35 -18.27 -33.36
N LEU A 595 24.44 -17.78 -32.13
CA LEU A 595 23.82 -18.37 -30.92
C LEU A 595 22.60 -17.61 -30.40
N ASP A 596 22.18 -16.52 -31.04
CA ASP A 596 20.98 -15.73 -30.67
C ASP A 596 19.72 -16.61 -30.44
N PRO A 597 19.46 -17.69 -31.23
CA PRO A 597 18.30 -18.54 -30.99
C PRO A 597 18.26 -19.22 -29.62
N LEU A 598 19.41 -19.38 -28.94
CA LEU A 598 19.44 -19.94 -27.59
C LEU A 598 18.65 -19.09 -26.57
N GLN A 599 18.59 -17.77 -26.80
CA GLN A 599 17.83 -16.88 -25.92
C GLN A 599 16.34 -17.07 -26.06
N GLU A 600 15.85 -17.29 -27.28
CA GLU A 600 14.44 -17.61 -27.51
C GLU A 600 14.07 -18.98 -26.99
N ILE A 601 14.95 -19.97 -27.18
CA ILE A 601 14.77 -21.34 -26.64
C ILE A 601 14.74 -21.29 -25.09
N ALA A 602 15.64 -20.54 -24.44
CA ALA A 602 15.69 -20.39 -23.00
C ALA A 602 14.41 -19.73 -22.44
N GLY A 603 13.81 -18.80 -23.19
CA GLY A 603 12.58 -18.08 -22.84
C GLY A 603 11.30 -18.90 -23.03
N ASN A 604 11.37 -20.06 -23.67
CA ASN A 604 10.21 -20.91 -23.95
C ASN A 604 10.30 -22.21 -23.17
N LEU A 605 9.33 -22.52 -22.32
CA LEU A 605 9.31 -23.73 -21.51
C LEU A 605 9.30 -25.04 -22.33
N TRP A 606 9.06 -24.96 -23.65
CA TRP A 606 9.11 -26.10 -24.59
C TRP A 606 10.40 -26.92 -24.44
N TRP A 607 11.54 -26.32 -24.14
CA TRP A 607 12.82 -27.03 -23.91
C TRP A 607 12.74 -28.09 -22.79
N ARG A 608 11.85 -27.91 -21.80
CA ARG A 608 11.75 -28.83 -20.66
C ARG A 608 11.24 -30.20 -21.01
N TRP A 609 10.39 -30.29 -22.04
CA TRP A 609 9.86 -31.58 -22.55
C TRP A 609 10.71 -32.19 -23.67
N HIS A 610 11.81 -31.56 -24.03
CA HIS A 610 12.71 -31.98 -25.10
C HIS A 610 14.13 -32.19 -24.55
N PRO A 611 14.50 -33.43 -24.14
CA PRO A 611 15.81 -33.70 -23.52
C PRO A 611 17.00 -33.28 -24.40
N GLU A 612 16.85 -33.36 -25.72
CA GLU A 612 17.84 -32.90 -26.67
C GLU A 612 18.12 -31.40 -26.59
N VAL A 613 17.12 -30.60 -26.21
CA VAL A 613 17.27 -29.13 -25.99
C VAL A 613 17.97 -28.86 -24.67
N ALA A 614 17.62 -29.58 -23.60
CA ALA A 614 18.33 -29.49 -22.32
C ALA A 614 19.83 -29.83 -22.51
N SER A 615 20.14 -30.78 -23.36
CA SER A 615 21.54 -31.14 -23.70
C SER A 615 22.30 -30.01 -24.38
N LEU A 616 21.67 -29.11 -25.11
CA LEU A 616 22.35 -27.91 -25.65
C LEU A 616 22.89 -27.03 -24.53
N PHE A 617 22.08 -26.77 -23.53
CA PHE A 617 22.48 -25.94 -22.39
C PHE A 617 23.53 -26.65 -21.53
N GLU A 618 23.38 -27.95 -21.26
CA GLU A 618 24.37 -28.72 -20.54
C GLU A 618 25.75 -28.69 -21.22
N ARG A 619 25.81 -28.73 -22.56
CA ARG A 619 27.07 -28.68 -23.34
C ARG A 619 27.78 -27.31 -23.23
N ILE A 620 27.07 -26.25 -22.88
CA ILE A 620 27.69 -24.93 -22.68
C ILE A 620 28.68 -24.98 -21.50
N ASP A 621 28.17 -25.38 -20.33
CA ASP A 621 29.00 -25.60 -19.13
C ASP A 621 28.26 -26.58 -18.19
N PRO A 622 28.60 -27.91 -18.21
CA PRO A 622 27.92 -28.93 -17.41
C PRO A 622 27.94 -28.64 -15.90
N ALA A 623 29.05 -28.09 -15.39
CA ALA A 623 29.20 -27.82 -13.96
C ALA A 623 28.34 -26.63 -13.54
N LEU A 624 28.30 -25.61 -14.35
CA LEU A 624 27.48 -24.40 -14.11
C LEU A 624 26.00 -24.72 -14.29
N TRP A 625 25.65 -25.57 -15.28
CA TRP A 625 24.29 -26.05 -15.54
C TRP A 625 23.68 -26.73 -14.30
N LEU A 626 24.39 -27.66 -13.71
CA LEU A 626 23.96 -28.33 -12.46
C LEU A 626 23.91 -27.39 -11.27
N LYS A 627 24.89 -26.49 -11.15
CA LYS A 627 24.95 -25.49 -10.06
C LYS A 627 23.77 -24.53 -10.09
N LEU A 628 23.26 -24.21 -11.28
CA LEU A 628 22.14 -23.32 -11.51
C LEU A 628 20.78 -24.04 -11.54
N GLU A 629 20.71 -25.28 -11.07
CA GLU A 629 19.50 -26.11 -11.04
C GLU A 629 18.83 -26.21 -12.42
N GLU A 630 19.64 -26.36 -13.47
CA GLU A 630 19.21 -26.48 -14.87
C GLU A 630 18.45 -25.23 -15.39
N ASN A 631 18.82 -24.03 -14.95
CA ASN A 631 18.23 -22.76 -15.38
C ASN A 631 18.96 -22.20 -16.62
N PRO A 632 18.35 -22.23 -17.82
CA PRO A 632 19.01 -21.83 -19.05
C PRO A 632 19.29 -20.31 -19.12
N HIS A 633 18.41 -19.46 -18.60
CA HIS A 633 18.65 -18.02 -18.54
C HIS A 633 19.84 -17.68 -17.66
N ALA A 634 19.86 -18.22 -16.44
CA ALA A 634 20.96 -17.98 -15.51
C ALA A 634 22.30 -18.56 -16.04
N LEU A 635 22.26 -19.64 -16.83
CA LEU A 635 23.43 -20.19 -17.49
C LEU A 635 23.99 -19.22 -18.54
N LEU A 636 23.14 -18.71 -19.45
CA LEU A 636 23.56 -17.77 -20.50
C LEU A 636 24.09 -16.47 -19.91
N ASP A 637 23.54 -16.00 -18.78
CA ASP A 637 24.01 -14.80 -18.08
C ASP A 637 25.37 -14.99 -17.39
N GLN A 638 25.67 -16.20 -16.89
CA GLN A 638 26.83 -16.44 -16.04
C GLN A 638 27.98 -17.20 -16.72
N VAL A 639 27.76 -17.76 -17.89
CA VAL A 639 28.82 -18.44 -18.65
C VAL A 639 29.85 -17.44 -19.13
N LYS A 640 31.11 -17.88 -19.20
CA LYS A 640 32.19 -17.01 -19.69
C LYS A 640 32.00 -16.66 -21.15
N PRO A 641 32.16 -15.39 -21.57
CA PRO A 641 32.01 -14.95 -22.96
C PRO A 641 32.89 -15.74 -23.95
N ASP A 642 34.13 -16.07 -23.57
CA ASP A 642 35.04 -16.85 -24.41
C ASP A 642 34.45 -18.22 -24.76
N ARG A 643 33.72 -18.85 -23.83
CA ARG A 643 33.08 -20.14 -24.07
C ARG A 643 31.94 -20.05 -25.11
N LEU A 644 31.20 -18.96 -25.10
CA LEU A 644 30.16 -18.69 -26.08
C LEU A 644 30.75 -18.45 -27.47
N LEU A 645 31.88 -17.74 -27.55
CA LEU A 645 32.62 -17.55 -28.78
C LEU A 645 33.17 -18.86 -29.37
N ASP A 646 33.71 -19.76 -28.51
CA ASP A 646 34.15 -21.09 -28.91
C ASP A 646 33.00 -21.92 -29.52
N LEU A 647 31.81 -21.85 -28.90
CA LEU A 647 30.64 -22.59 -29.40
C LEU A 647 30.07 -21.99 -30.68
N ALA A 648 30.16 -20.68 -30.87
CA ALA A 648 29.75 -19.99 -32.10
C ALA A 648 30.64 -20.40 -33.31
N MET A 649 31.86 -20.85 -33.05
CA MET A 649 32.78 -21.38 -34.10
C MET A 649 32.61 -22.91 -34.32
N ASP A 650 31.79 -23.59 -33.54
CA ASP A 650 31.46 -25.00 -33.72
C ASP A 650 30.23 -25.15 -34.65
N ASP A 651 30.48 -25.37 -35.94
CA ASP A 651 29.43 -25.49 -36.95
C ASP A 651 28.37 -26.55 -36.61
N GLN A 652 28.75 -27.62 -35.91
CA GLN A 652 27.80 -28.66 -35.50
C GLN A 652 26.90 -28.19 -34.37
N TYR A 653 27.45 -27.43 -33.41
CA TYR A 653 26.67 -26.86 -32.31
C TYR A 653 25.69 -25.80 -32.83
N VAL A 654 26.15 -24.89 -33.69
CA VAL A 654 25.32 -23.85 -34.32
C VAL A 654 24.19 -24.47 -35.14
N ALA A 655 24.50 -25.49 -35.98
CA ALA A 655 23.48 -26.16 -36.76
C ALA A 655 22.41 -26.85 -35.89
N GLU A 656 22.81 -27.43 -34.76
CA GLU A 656 21.90 -28.05 -33.80
C GLU A 656 21.00 -27.02 -33.10
N VAL A 657 21.56 -25.88 -32.68
CA VAL A 657 20.80 -24.75 -32.11
C VAL A 657 19.73 -24.28 -33.10
N GLN A 658 20.11 -24.05 -34.34
CA GLN A 658 19.18 -23.59 -35.39
C GLN A 658 18.09 -24.63 -35.67
N ARG A 659 18.45 -25.92 -35.77
CA ARG A 659 17.51 -27.01 -36.00
C ARG A 659 16.44 -27.05 -34.87
N LEU A 660 16.88 -27.03 -33.63
CA LEU A 660 15.98 -27.11 -32.47
C LEU A 660 15.13 -25.87 -32.30
N HIS A 661 15.68 -24.70 -32.63
CA HIS A 661 14.90 -23.45 -32.66
C HIS A 661 13.77 -23.54 -33.71
N CYS A 662 14.04 -23.95 -34.93
CA CYS A 662 13.01 -24.16 -35.96
C CYS A 662 11.93 -25.14 -35.49
N LEU A 663 12.32 -26.23 -34.87
CA LEU A 663 11.39 -27.25 -34.35
C LEU A 663 10.50 -26.64 -33.22
N MET A 664 11.07 -25.85 -32.35
CA MET A 664 10.32 -25.12 -31.30
C MET A 664 9.29 -24.17 -31.92
N VAL A 665 9.70 -23.35 -32.89
CA VAL A 665 8.80 -22.40 -33.55
C VAL A 665 7.67 -23.12 -34.26
N GLU A 666 7.94 -24.23 -34.94
CA GLU A 666 6.90 -25.03 -35.58
C GLU A 666 5.92 -25.68 -34.59
N SER A 667 6.44 -26.19 -33.48
CA SER A 667 5.63 -26.92 -32.47
C SER A 667 4.84 -25.98 -31.55
N THR A 668 5.28 -24.72 -31.37
CA THR A 668 4.62 -23.73 -30.52
C THR A 668 3.64 -22.82 -31.27
N GLN A 669 3.40 -23.05 -32.58
CA GLN A 669 2.36 -22.33 -33.30
C GLN A 669 0.98 -22.66 -32.73
N MET A 670 0.22 -21.61 -32.39
CA MET A 670 -1.11 -21.74 -31.78
C MET A 670 -2.10 -22.41 -32.75
N GLN A 671 -2.68 -23.54 -32.33
CA GLN A 671 -3.72 -24.27 -33.05
C GLN A 671 -5.10 -23.98 -32.42
N ASP A 672 -6.18 -24.09 -33.20
CA ASP A 672 -7.55 -24.07 -32.70
C ASP A 672 -8.02 -25.53 -32.38
N PRO A 673 -8.78 -25.74 -31.26
CA PRO A 673 -9.23 -24.76 -30.29
C PRO A 673 -8.13 -24.29 -29.34
N ARG A 674 -8.16 -23.01 -28.97
CA ARG A 674 -7.24 -22.45 -27.98
C ARG A 674 -7.72 -22.80 -26.59
N ILE A 675 -6.89 -23.49 -25.82
CA ILE A 675 -7.17 -23.85 -24.43
C ILE A 675 -6.16 -23.12 -23.54
N ALA A 676 -6.65 -22.38 -22.54
CA ALA A 676 -5.84 -21.79 -21.50
C ALA A 676 -6.02 -22.61 -20.21
N TYR A 677 -4.91 -23.07 -19.64
CA TYR A 677 -4.88 -23.78 -18.38
C TYR A 677 -4.27 -22.91 -17.29
N PHE A 678 -5.05 -22.62 -16.25
CA PHE A 678 -4.66 -21.76 -15.14
C PHE A 678 -4.51 -22.61 -13.87
N CYS A 679 -3.33 -22.62 -13.29
CA CYS A 679 -3.05 -23.25 -12.01
C CYS A 679 -2.09 -22.35 -11.21
N MET A 680 -2.25 -22.29 -9.90
CA MET A 680 -1.32 -21.55 -9.02
C MET A 680 -0.04 -22.32 -8.73
N GLU A 681 -0.01 -23.61 -9.03
CA GLU A 681 1.12 -24.50 -8.77
C GLU A 681 1.48 -25.28 -10.04
N PHE A 682 2.70 -25.09 -10.54
CA PHE A 682 3.25 -25.85 -11.65
C PHE A 682 4.62 -26.43 -11.29
N GLY A 683 4.74 -27.76 -11.27
CA GLY A 683 5.99 -28.48 -11.06
C GLY A 683 6.72 -28.75 -12.36
N ILE A 684 7.27 -27.70 -13.01
CA ILE A 684 7.87 -27.77 -14.35
C ILE A 684 9.37 -27.98 -14.29
N ALA A 685 10.08 -27.23 -13.45
CA ALA A 685 11.54 -27.28 -13.33
C ALA A 685 11.99 -27.00 -11.91
N GLY A 686 13.15 -27.54 -11.50
CA GLY A 686 13.68 -27.41 -10.14
C GLY A 686 13.95 -25.98 -9.70
N PHE A 687 14.35 -25.10 -10.62
CA PHE A 687 14.60 -23.69 -10.35
C PHE A 687 13.32 -22.85 -10.30
N LEU A 688 12.18 -23.33 -10.84
CA LEU A 688 10.87 -22.69 -10.77
C LEU A 688 10.10 -23.23 -9.56
N LYS A 689 10.23 -22.60 -8.42
CA LYS A 689 9.56 -23.00 -7.16
C LYS A 689 8.10 -22.53 -7.12
N LEU A 690 7.31 -22.99 -8.09
CA LEU A 690 5.89 -22.61 -8.24
C LEU A 690 4.93 -23.68 -7.70
N TYR A 691 5.40 -24.66 -6.92
CA TYR A 691 4.57 -25.73 -6.39
C TYR A 691 4.99 -26.16 -4.99
N SER A 692 4.04 -26.67 -4.22
CA SER A 692 4.26 -27.17 -2.85
C SER A 692 3.80 -28.61 -2.64
N GLY A 693 3.22 -29.27 -3.65
CA GLY A 693 2.70 -30.63 -3.52
C GLY A 693 2.35 -31.32 -4.85
N GLY A 694 1.63 -32.43 -4.74
CA GLY A 694 1.26 -33.27 -5.89
C GLY A 694 0.41 -32.60 -6.96
N LEU A 695 -0.34 -31.55 -6.59
CA LEU A 695 -1.14 -30.75 -7.53
C LEU A 695 -0.23 -30.05 -8.55
N GLY A 696 0.88 -29.48 -8.09
CA GLY A 696 1.82 -28.79 -8.97
C GLY A 696 2.50 -29.72 -9.97
N ILE A 697 2.85 -30.96 -9.56
CA ILE A 697 3.40 -31.98 -10.44
C ILE A 697 2.36 -32.39 -11.50
N LEU A 698 1.11 -32.64 -11.07
CA LEU A 698 0.03 -32.99 -12.01
C LEU A 698 -0.25 -31.86 -13.01
N ALA A 699 -0.25 -30.61 -12.56
CA ALA A 699 -0.44 -29.46 -13.44
C ALA A 699 0.72 -29.30 -14.44
N GLY A 700 1.97 -29.54 -14.00
CA GLY A 700 3.15 -29.55 -14.86
C GLY A 700 3.09 -30.65 -15.94
N ASP A 701 2.64 -31.85 -15.56
CA ASP A 701 2.48 -32.95 -16.50
C ASP A 701 1.36 -32.73 -17.55
N HIS A 702 0.43 -31.79 -17.25
CA HIS A 702 -0.69 -31.46 -18.14
C HIS A 702 -0.29 -30.47 -19.26
N LEU A 703 0.75 -29.69 -19.05
CA LEU A 703 1.28 -28.75 -20.05
C LEU A 703 2.04 -29.49 -21.16
#